data_2799551452b4cc31524dab20d3e98ec9
#
_entry.id   2799551452b4cc31524dab20d3e98ec9
#
_cell.length_a   1.000
_cell.length_b   1.000
_cell.length_c   1.000
_cell.angle_alpha   90.00
_cell.angle_beta   90.00
_cell.angle_gamma   90.00
#
_symmetry.space_group_name_H-M   'P 1'
#
loop_
_entity.id
_entity.type
_entity.pdbx_description
1 polymer ?
#
loop_
_entity_poly.entity_id
_entity_poly.type
_entity_poly.pdbx_seq_one_letter_code
_entity_poly.pdbx_strand_id
1 'polypeptide(L)'
;MAENLIETTVNPKQLKFKPGGAPGSFEVTVVNESDRFATFQLEVTAAGTDGNQRSDWYSISPEVSTKKPPGDFTKFHILILDTPVPGFVGMMNLTVRVFSLELPDEDREVVRLNLEAGTGSVVLKLELPVREFEEYPGNQDEIPVRIYNPGQLPTNVTLKFSGLDPRWIVDGTERHLQLPAGGQTSELFICQIPADLLDAPSQIYPFKIEAIHSNGPSSWVEGTFHVLPMGVVEFTNKPDQHQIPAKLTWLPNWRNPPVTYDLEFENRSNLHQQVSVEIQGDDQQQCTLELPETQAELDPGETQSIPLGVKARRHWLGRKKKLFLEAVGILSDQRLGTTNPSSQILKLDVFPIIPMWLLLSGGLLFLFLAWWLSGLNPNNRYFGHQDAVNSVEFNGMSQNVVSASNDQTLIKWRVDGFFNPFANPEVGEIADTGKAVRVIRYKPVNNNLVAAGLENGEIQLLNLLAETPELVDSFSYQKDDRVLALEFTDDSRYLFSGHGSGLVLLWDVQQNLDDLSSTVESTSKQPLRRGEFDFAVYALKFVGPNNTNLAIAGRFNQFVIWNLSKNALQRVDYPQGGQNDYIFSMDTAQLKPYLLATADNQGRIILWDMQKCLVRNQPCEPIDQWSNGHSGKPVRSVALSNGGCYLASGGDDGRMMLWPLTREGRRAEQFITGKRIGRSFNNKKFNSIDINVLNDDIYIASGSDDTQVRVKRTPRLQRLGCDRD
;
A
#
# COMPACT_ATOMS: atom_id res chain seq x y z
N MET A 1 18.28 49.79 -34.16
CA MET A 1 19.06 48.99 -35.12
C MET A 1 18.39 47.63 -35.07
N ALA A 2 17.94 47.13 -36.21
CA ALA A 2 17.45 45.74 -36.19
C ALA A 2 18.66 44.85 -35.94
N GLU A 3 18.63 44.06 -34.89
CA GLU A 3 19.62 43.01 -34.68
C GLU A 3 19.47 41.99 -35.81
N ASN A 4 20.52 41.83 -36.64
CA ASN A 4 20.54 40.78 -37.64
C ASN A 4 20.49 39.43 -36.96
N LEU A 5 19.47 38.64 -37.26
CA LEU A 5 19.30 37.31 -36.66
C LEU A 5 20.21 36.24 -37.28
N ILE A 6 20.84 36.61 -38.42
CA ILE A 6 21.79 35.76 -39.15
C ILE A 6 23.04 36.60 -39.42
N GLU A 7 24.19 36.11 -38.98
CA GLU A 7 25.48 36.73 -39.30
C GLU A 7 26.24 35.81 -40.26
N THR A 8 26.63 36.35 -41.40
CA THR A 8 27.31 35.58 -42.43
C THR A 8 28.73 36.13 -42.66
N THR A 9 29.71 35.26 -42.68
CA THR A 9 31.07 35.59 -43.05
C THR A 9 31.54 34.71 -44.19
N VAL A 10 32.18 35.34 -45.17
CA VAL A 10 32.70 34.61 -46.35
C VAL A 10 34.20 34.74 -46.43
N ASN A 11 34.86 33.61 -46.64
CA ASN A 11 36.32 33.52 -46.76
C ASN A 11 36.76 32.54 -47.85
N PRO A 12 37.55 32.93 -48.83
CA PRO A 12 38.01 34.30 -49.12
C PRO A 12 36.90 35.14 -49.85
N LYS A 13 36.93 36.47 -49.68
CA LYS A 13 36.03 37.41 -50.40
C LYS A 13 36.41 37.63 -51.85
N GLN A 14 37.56 37.13 -52.28
CA GLN A 14 38.01 37.21 -53.69
C GLN A 14 38.56 35.82 -54.10
N LEU A 15 38.08 35.34 -55.22
CA LEU A 15 38.41 34.02 -55.74
C LEU A 15 38.88 34.09 -57.17
N LYS A 16 39.85 33.28 -57.53
CA LYS A 16 40.25 33.05 -58.92
C LYS A 16 39.79 31.71 -59.38
N PHE A 17 39.18 31.60 -60.53
CA PHE A 17 38.76 30.35 -61.13
C PHE A 17 39.19 30.26 -62.57
N LYS A 18 39.70 29.09 -62.94
CA LYS A 18 40.11 28.78 -64.32
C LYS A 18 39.34 27.53 -64.76
N PRO A 19 38.49 27.58 -65.78
CA PRO A 19 37.78 26.39 -66.28
C PRO A 19 38.78 25.29 -66.65
N GLY A 20 38.54 24.05 -66.17
CA GLY A 20 39.44 22.94 -66.36
C GLY A 20 40.67 22.96 -65.44
N GLY A 21 40.81 23.89 -64.54
CA GLY A 21 41.78 23.93 -63.45
C GLY A 21 41.20 23.41 -62.09
N ALA A 22 41.90 23.73 -61.04
CA ALA A 22 41.40 23.45 -59.70
C ALA A 22 40.08 24.24 -59.44
N PRO A 23 39.07 23.60 -58.80
CA PRO A 23 37.82 24.33 -58.44
C PRO A 23 38.17 25.51 -57.56
N GLY A 24 37.54 26.60 -57.82
CA GLY A 24 37.57 27.73 -56.88
C GLY A 24 36.64 27.39 -55.72
N SER A 25 37.15 27.42 -54.51
CA SER A 25 36.31 27.20 -53.32
C SER A 25 36.34 28.36 -52.36
N PHE A 26 35.23 28.60 -51.74
CA PHE A 26 35.15 29.53 -50.62
C PHE A 26 34.21 28.94 -49.54
N GLU A 27 34.45 29.34 -48.33
CA GLU A 27 33.67 28.90 -47.17
C GLU A 27 32.75 30.05 -46.72
N VAL A 28 31.53 29.69 -46.41
CA VAL A 28 30.56 30.60 -45.82
C VAL A 28 30.25 30.09 -44.41
N THR A 29 30.58 30.86 -43.41
CA THR A 29 30.24 30.57 -42.01
C THR A 29 29.01 31.38 -41.68
N VAL A 30 28.00 30.69 -41.20
CA VAL A 30 26.71 31.24 -40.80
C VAL A 30 26.53 31.02 -39.30
N VAL A 31 26.35 32.10 -38.56
CA VAL A 31 26.11 32.08 -37.11
C VAL A 31 24.62 32.34 -36.86
N ASN A 32 24.04 31.57 -35.99
CA ASN A 32 22.67 31.77 -35.52
C ASN A 32 22.66 32.80 -34.38
N GLU A 33 22.45 34.07 -34.70
CA GLU A 33 22.31 35.14 -33.71
C GLU A 33 20.89 35.28 -33.16
N SER A 34 19.99 34.39 -33.58
CA SER A 34 18.62 34.39 -33.08
C SER A 34 18.50 33.69 -31.74
N ASP A 35 17.37 33.85 -31.07
CA ASP A 35 16.99 33.16 -29.81
C ASP A 35 16.38 31.75 -30.04
N ARG A 36 16.40 31.24 -31.28
CA ARG A 36 15.74 30.00 -31.69
C ARG A 36 16.69 29.07 -32.44
N PHE A 37 16.32 27.79 -32.45
CA PHE A 37 16.96 26.81 -33.33
C PHE A 37 16.57 27.06 -34.77
N ALA A 38 17.54 27.18 -35.66
CA ALA A 38 17.32 27.44 -37.08
C ALA A 38 18.16 26.55 -38.00
N THR A 39 17.63 26.24 -39.17
CA THR A 39 18.33 25.60 -40.28
C THR A 39 18.65 26.63 -41.34
N PHE A 40 19.83 26.57 -41.92
CA PHE A 40 20.28 27.55 -42.89
C PHE A 40 20.45 26.94 -44.29
N GLN A 41 20.10 27.73 -45.30
CA GLN A 41 20.28 27.41 -46.70
C GLN A 41 20.97 28.57 -47.39
N LEU A 42 21.72 28.26 -48.46
CA LEU A 42 22.42 29.27 -49.25
C LEU A 42 22.03 29.16 -50.71
N GLU A 43 22.03 30.32 -51.34
CA GLU A 43 21.88 30.48 -52.81
C GLU A 43 23.00 31.39 -53.31
N VAL A 44 23.66 31.00 -54.39
CA VAL A 44 24.72 31.80 -55.01
C VAL A 44 24.24 32.27 -56.40
N THR A 45 24.21 33.57 -56.62
CA THR A 45 23.84 34.17 -57.88
C THR A 45 25.02 34.95 -58.47
N ALA A 46 25.26 34.83 -59.74
CA ALA A 46 26.29 35.61 -60.47
C ALA A 46 25.69 36.85 -61.19
N ALA A 47 26.43 37.93 -61.19
CA ALA A 47 26.00 39.11 -61.90
C ALA A 47 25.93 38.84 -63.42
N GLY A 48 24.71 39.01 -64.01
CA GLY A 48 24.49 38.74 -65.43
C GLY A 48 23.85 37.41 -65.79
N THR A 49 23.42 36.62 -64.76
CA THR A 49 22.61 35.40 -64.94
C THR A 49 21.14 35.70 -64.62
N ASP A 50 20.23 35.30 -65.52
CA ASP A 50 18.78 35.33 -65.24
C ASP A 50 18.47 34.28 -64.19
N GLY A 51 17.83 34.69 -63.10
CA GLY A 51 17.62 33.90 -61.88
C GLY A 51 16.78 32.60 -61.95
N ASN A 52 16.62 32.02 -63.14
CA ASN A 52 15.78 30.87 -63.42
C ASN A 52 16.54 29.69 -64.07
N GLN A 53 17.87 29.73 -64.19
CA GLN A 53 18.66 28.60 -64.66
C GLN A 53 19.18 27.83 -63.49
N ARG A 54 18.99 26.46 -63.47
CA ARG A 54 19.66 25.54 -62.54
C ARG A 54 21.14 25.88 -62.50
N SER A 55 21.66 26.09 -61.32
CA SER A 55 23.02 26.52 -61.09
C SER A 55 24.00 25.32 -61.23
N ASP A 56 24.24 24.91 -62.46
CA ASP A 56 25.21 23.79 -62.77
C ASP A 56 26.68 24.25 -62.64
N TRP A 57 26.92 25.53 -62.35
CA TRP A 57 28.24 26.14 -62.29
C TRP A 57 28.87 26.20 -60.88
N TYR A 58 28.08 25.86 -59.83
CA TYR A 58 28.59 25.74 -58.45
C TYR A 58 27.90 24.62 -57.72
N SER A 59 28.55 24.12 -56.65
CA SER A 59 27.91 23.22 -55.67
C SER A 59 28.07 23.77 -54.26
N ILE A 60 27.09 23.47 -53.40
CA ILE A 60 27.07 23.84 -52.00
C ILE A 60 27.06 22.56 -51.18
N SER A 61 27.91 22.48 -50.16
CA SER A 61 27.96 21.36 -49.25
C SER A 61 28.17 21.85 -47.82
N PRO A 62 27.26 21.46 -46.91
CA PRO A 62 26.00 20.74 -47.09
C PRO A 62 24.94 21.62 -47.80
N GLU A 63 23.93 21.05 -48.45
CA GLU A 63 22.85 21.81 -49.09
C GLU A 63 21.99 22.56 -48.09
N VAL A 64 21.79 21.98 -46.89
CA VAL A 64 21.05 22.52 -45.75
C VAL A 64 21.84 22.20 -44.48
N SER A 65 21.94 23.15 -43.55
CA SER A 65 22.58 22.90 -42.26
C SER A 65 21.74 21.97 -41.40
N THR A 66 22.37 21.31 -40.43
CA THR A 66 21.64 20.75 -39.28
C THR A 66 21.01 21.89 -38.49
N LYS A 67 20.01 21.56 -37.67
CA LYS A 67 19.31 22.54 -36.83
C LYS A 67 20.25 23.06 -35.73
N LYS A 68 20.60 24.37 -35.83
CA LYS A 68 21.59 25.01 -34.97
C LYS A 68 20.95 25.77 -33.82
N PRO A 69 21.44 25.58 -32.58
CA PRO A 69 21.00 26.37 -31.43
C PRO A 69 21.44 27.82 -31.51
N PRO A 70 20.89 28.73 -30.69
CA PRO A 70 21.37 30.08 -30.54
C PRO A 70 22.87 30.17 -30.26
N GLY A 71 23.58 31.05 -30.95
CA GLY A 71 25.02 31.25 -30.81
C GLY A 71 25.92 30.21 -31.49
N ASP A 72 25.35 29.16 -32.07
CA ASP A 72 26.12 28.14 -32.80
C ASP A 72 26.25 28.50 -34.27
N PHE A 73 27.23 27.92 -34.93
CA PHE A 73 27.52 28.23 -36.34
C PHE A 73 27.50 26.98 -37.22
N THR A 74 27.37 27.19 -38.48
CA THR A 74 27.52 26.17 -39.52
C THR A 74 28.41 26.69 -40.62
N LYS A 75 29.11 25.79 -41.28
CA LYS A 75 29.99 26.11 -42.39
C LYS A 75 29.48 25.46 -43.67
N PHE A 76 29.38 26.23 -44.69
CA PHE A 76 29.06 25.78 -46.03
C PHE A 76 30.26 25.94 -46.95
N HIS A 77 30.59 24.92 -47.67
CA HIS A 77 31.65 24.96 -48.66
C HIS A 77 31.02 25.10 -50.05
N ILE A 78 31.38 26.17 -50.75
CA ILE A 78 30.96 26.45 -52.09
C ILE A 78 32.11 26.18 -53.05
N LEU A 79 31.84 25.30 -54.01
CA LEU A 79 32.78 25.02 -55.07
C LEU A 79 32.29 25.60 -56.38
N ILE A 80 33.10 26.43 -57.04
CA ILE A 80 32.85 26.94 -58.38
C ILE A 80 33.32 25.86 -59.39
N LEU A 81 32.42 25.38 -60.16
CA LEU A 81 32.58 24.18 -60.97
C LEU A 81 32.76 24.49 -62.45
N ASP A 82 32.07 25.50 -62.90
CA ASP A 82 32.13 25.97 -64.27
C ASP A 82 31.93 27.48 -64.31
N THR A 83 32.00 28.06 -65.45
CA THR A 83 31.76 29.49 -65.62
C THR A 83 30.30 29.80 -65.45
N PRO A 84 29.91 30.75 -64.55
CA PRO A 84 28.55 31.18 -64.38
C PRO A 84 27.91 31.74 -65.69
N VAL A 85 28.76 32.33 -66.53
CA VAL A 85 28.37 32.84 -67.82
C VAL A 85 29.31 32.23 -68.85
N PRO A 86 28.82 31.40 -69.79
CA PRO A 86 29.66 30.77 -70.83
C PRO A 86 30.49 31.80 -71.64
N GLY A 87 31.78 31.51 -71.69
CA GLY A 87 32.73 32.34 -72.44
C GLY A 87 33.18 33.67 -71.83
N PHE A 88 32.74 33.95 -70.63
CA PHE A 88 33.18 35.15 -69.89
C PHE A 88 34.56 34.93 -69.26
N VAL A 89 35.45 35.89 -69.45
CA VAL A 89 36.77 35.95 -68.77
C VAL A 89 36.89 37.35 -68.15
N GLY A 90 37.27 37.41 -66.90
CA GLY A 90 37.38 38.67 -66.14
C GLY A 90 36.76 38.59 -64.72
N MET A 91 36.53 39.75 -64.16
CA MET A 91 35.99 39.89 -62.82
C MET A 91 34.46 39.93 -62.84
N MET A 92 33.81 39.09 -61.98
CA MET A 92 32.39 39.17 -61.75
C MET A 92 32.10 39.11 -60.27
N ASN A 93 30.93 39.59 -59.87
CA ASN A 93 30.46 39.47 -58.49
C ASN A 93 29.51 38.27 -58.33
N LEU A 94 29.73 37.46 -57.32
CA LEU A 94 28.81 36.45 -56.86
C LEU A 94 28.15 36.96 -55.59
N THR A 95 26.82 36.93 -55.57
CA THR A 95 26.05 37.24 -54.35
C THR A 95 25.64 35.94 -53.66
N VAL A 96 26.08 35.77 -52.44
CA VAL A 96 25.70 34.68 -51.56
C VAL A 96 24.54 35.16 -50.68
N ARG A 97 23.38 34.57 -50.83
CA ARG A 97 22.20 34.81 -50.00
C ARG A 97 22.05 33.68 -49.02
N VAL A 98 21.97 34.02 -47.75
CA VAL A 98 21.76 33.05 -46.64
C VAL A 98 20.38 33.31 -46.06
N PHE A 99 19.59 32.27 -45.91
CA PHE A 99 18.24 32.38 -45.36
C PHE A 99 17.85 31.14 -44.56
N SER A 100 16.82 31.27 -43.75
CA SER A 100 16.24 30.20 -42.95
C SER A 100 14.74 30.17 -43.11
N LEU A 101 14.14 28.98 -43.06
CA LEU A 101 12.68 28.85 -43.05
C LEU A 101 12.07 29.20 -41.68
N GLU A 102 12.88 29.12 -40.62
CA GLU A 102 12.46 29.39 -39.25
C GLU A 102 12.63 30.87 -38.84
N LEU A 103 13.44 31.64 -39.58
CA LEU A 103 13.75 33.04 -39.28
C LEU A 103 13.22 33.94 -40.39
N PRO A 104 12.70 35.13 -40.03
CA PRO A 104 12.20 36.07 -41.03
C PRO A 104 13.29 36.88 -41.73
N ASP A 105 14.54 36.69 -41.32
CA ASP A 105 15.69 37.47 -41.78
C ASP A 105 16.53 36.71 -42.79
N GLU A 106 17.23 37.43 -43.63
CA GLU A 106 18.20 36.91 -44.58
C GLU A 106 19.44 37.79 -44.60
N ASP A 107 20.61 37.19 -44.86
CA ASP A 107 21.86 37.90 -44.99
C ASP A 107 22.48 37.71 -46.37
N ARG A 108 23.20 38.70 -46.87
CA ARG A 108 23.77 38.71 -48.21
C ARG A 108 25.20 39.22 -48.20
N GLU A 109 26.10 38.36 -48.67
CA GLU A 109 27.52 38.64 -48.81
C GLU A 109 27.94 38.57 -50.29
N VAL A 110 28.97 39.34 -50.65
CA VAL A 110 29.47 39.40 -52.04
C VAL A 110 30.89 38.85 -52.14
N VAL A 111 31.09 37.91 -53.06
CA VAL A 111 32.39 37.32 -53.40
C VAL A 111 32.79 37.78 -54.83
N ARG A 112 33.98 38.24 -54.99
CA ARG A 112 34.54 38.62 -56.33
C ARG A 112 35.18 37.35 -56.95
N LEU A 113 34.66 36.97 -58.11
CA LEU A 113 35.22 35.86 -58.91
C LEU A 113 35.98 36.40 -60.08
N ASN A 114 37.27 36.04 -60.19
CA ASN A 114 38.11 36.30 -61.34
C ASN A 114 38.22 35.04 -62.21
N LEU A 115 37.62 35.06 -63.37
CA LEU A 115 37.64 33.97 -64.33
C LEU A 115 38.83 34.05 -65.27
N GLU A 116 39.74 33.10 -65.22
CA GLU A 116 40.89 32.98 -66.06
C GLU A 116 40.65 32.01 -67.23
N ALA A 117 41.32 32.19 -68.33
CA ALA A 117 41.22 31.32 -69.51
C ALA A 117 41.74 29.94 -69.27
N GLY A 118 40.97 28.82 -69.53
CA GLY A 118 41.19 27.46 -69.16
C GLY A 118 42.48 26.80 -69.65
N THR A 119 43.04 25.91 -68.88
CA THR A 119 44.13 24.97 -69.23
C THR A 119 43.66 23.53 -68.99
N GLY A 120 44.10 22.59 -69.82
CA GLY A 120 43.61 21.19 -69.94
C GLY A 120 43.81 20.22 -68.76
N SER A 121 44.02 20.71 -67.53
CA SER A 121 44.03 19.85 -66.34
C SER A 121 42.65 19.88 -65.68
N VAL A 122 42.06 18.69 -65.44
CA VAL A 122 40.75 18.48 -64.88
C VAL A 122 40.83 18.26 -63.38
N VAL A 123 40.07 18.98 -62.60
CA VAL A 123 39.88 18.71 -61.18
C VAL A 123 38.48 18.12 -60.99
N LEU A 124 38.41 16.92 -60.49
CA LEU A 124 37.13 16.26 -60.17
C LEU A 124 36.45 17.00 -59.04
N LYS A 125 35.14 17.04 -59.08
CA LYS A 125 34.34 17.58 -57.97
C LYS A 125 33.71 16.45 -57.20
N LEU A 126 33.99 16.46 -55.90
CA LEU A 126 33.33 15.60 -54.94
C LEU A 126 32.38 16.42 -54.11
N GLU A 127 31.25 15.86 -53.88
CA GLU A 127 30.23 16.37 -53.00
C GLU A 127 29.75 15.30 -52.06
N LEU A 128 29.69 15.63 -50.79
CA LEU A 128 29.10 14.80 -49.76
C LEU A 128 27.77 15.49 -49.34
N PRO A 129 26.61 14.96 -49.79
CA PRO A 129 25.30 15.58 -49.53
C PRO A 129 24.98 15.65 -48.03
N VAL A 130 25.48 14.68 -47.26
CA VAL A 130 25.42 14.63 -45.80
C VAL A 130 26.83 14.50 -45.28
N ARG A 131 27.19 15.31 -44.30
CA ARG A 131 28.55 15.32 -43.70
C ARG A 131 28.60 14.77 -42.29
N GLU A 132 27.50 14.72 -41.61
CA GLU A 132 27.38 14.23 -40.24
C GLU A 132 26.45 13.02 -40.25
N PHE A 133 26.95 11.90 -39.85
CA PHE A 133 26.24 10.61 -39.74
C PHE A 133 26.19 10.21 -38.27
N GLU A 134 25.05 9.70 -37.85
CA GLU A 134 24.86 9.27 -36.46
C GLU A 134 24.17 7.92 -36.44
N GLU A 135 24.85 6.90 -35.91
CA GLU A 135 24.29 5.57 -35.83
C GLU A 135 24.67 4.84 -34.56
N TYR A 136 23.84 3.88 -34.20
CA TYR A 136 24.09 2.98 -33.07
C TYR A 136 24.96 1.78 -33.48
N PRO A 137 25.72 1.18 -32.54
CA PRO A 137 26.37 -0.07 -32.73
C PRO A 137 25.42 -1.15 -33.25
N GLY A 138 25.91 -1.96 -34.22
CA GLY A 138 25.10 -2.98 -34.90
C GLY A 138 24.33 -2.53 -36.11
N ASN A 139 24.16 -1.24 -36.29
CA ASN A 139 23.46 -0.66 -37.44
C ASN A 139 24.41 -0.36 -38.60
N GLN A 140 23.84 -0.08 -39.73
CA GLN A 140 24.57 0.37 -40.93
C GLN A 140 23.98 1.67 -41.46
N ASP A 141 24.85 2.49 -42.04
CA ASP A 141 24.44 3.70 -42.70
C ASP A 141 25.12 3.83 -44.06
N GLU A 142 24.50 4.54 -44.99
CA GLU A 142 24.97 4.71 -46.35
C GLU A 142 25.54 6.12 -46.51
N ILE A 143 26.83 6.19 -46.89
CA ILE A 143 27.55 7.43 -47.11
C ILE A 143 27.58 7.69 -48.64
N PRO A 144 26.68 8.52 -49.17
CA PRO A 144 26.60 8.83 -50.57
C PRO A 144 27.65 9.86 -50.94
N VAL A 145 28.42 9.60 -52.01
CA VAL A 145 29.40 10.51 -52.58
C VAL A 145 29.02 10.79 -54.01
N ARG A 146 28.80 12.03 -54.35
CA ARG A 146 28.57 12.47 -55.71
C ARG A 146 29.88 12.94 -56.31
N ILE A 147 30.17 12.47 -57.55
CA ILE A 147 31.39 12.80 -58.26
C ILE A 147 31.00 13.33 -59.63
N TYR A 148 31.60 14.47 -59.99
CA TYR A 148 31.40 15.10 -61.28
C TYR A 148 32.73 15.35 -61.97
N ASN A 149 32.79 14.98 -63.22
CA ASN A 149 33.94 15.26 -64.12
C ASN A 149 33.62 16.51 -65.00
N PRO A 150 34.11 17.68 -64.62
CA PRO A 150 33.88 18.90 -65.41
C PRO A 150 34.73 18.98 -66.65
N GLY A 151 35.61 17.98 -66.87
CA GLY A 151 36.52 17.92 -68.01
C GLY A 151 35.86 17.43 -69.30
N GLN A 152 36.57 17.60 -70.39
CA GLN A 152 36.12 17.16 -71.71
C GLN A 152 36.54 15.75 -72.10
N LEU A 153 37.26 15.05 -71.23
CA LEU A 153 37.74 13.69 -71.46
C LEU A 153 37.22 12.71 -70.36
N PRO A 154 36.90 11.45 -70.71
CA PRO A 154 36.55 10.45 -69.73
C PRO A 154 37.74 10.18 -68.81
N THR A 155 37.48 9.94 -67.53
CA THR A 155 38.54 9.76 -66.54
C THR A 155 38.22 8.55 -65.67
N ASN A 156 39.23 7.69 -65.45
CA ASN A 156 39.15 6.59 -64.46
C ASN A 156 39.48 7.17 -63.09
N VAL A 157 38.58 6.94 -62.14
CA VAL A 157 38.67 7.48 -60.78
C VAL A 157 38.70 6.33 -59.80
N THR A 158 39.59 6.44 -58.85
CA THR A 158 39.59 5.60 -57.64
C THR A 158 39.18 6.44 -56.46
N LEU A 159 38.04 6.13 -55.85
CA LEU A 159 37.62 6.69 -54.58
C LEU A 159 38.26 5.90 -53.47
N LYS A 160 38.87 6.58 -52.54
CA LYS A 160 39.48 5.97 -51.35
C LYS A 160 38.86 6.54 -50.07
N PHE A 161 38.25 5.69 -49.30
CA PHE A 161 37.72 6.00 -47.99
C PHE A 161 38.78 5.83 -46.91
N SER A 162 38.92 6.78 -45.97
CA SER A 162 39.87 6.73 -44.87
C SER A 162 39.31 7.45 -43.65
N GLY A 163 39.80 7.10 -42.44
CA GLY A 163 39.42 7.71 -41.16
C GLY A 163 38.55 6.84 -40.26
N LEU A 164 37.78 5.90 -40.86
CA LEU A 164 37.12 4.84 -40.08
C LEU A 164 37.93 3.54 -40.14
N ASP A 165 37.65 2.64 -39.21
CA ASP A 165 38.25 1.29 -39.27
C ASP A 165 37.82 0.62 -40.58
N PRO A 166 38.76 0.11 -41.38
CA PRO A 166 38.44 -0.55 -42.65
C PRO A 166 37.44 -1.70 -42.52
N ARG A 167 37.36 -2.36 -41.36
CA ARG A 167 36.40 -3.45 -41.08
C ARG A 167 34.94 -2.97 -41.02
N TRP A 168 34.73 -1.66 -40.81
CA TRP A 168 33.38 -1.08 -40.77
C TRP A 168 32.84 -0.80 -42.18
N ILE A 169 33.69 -0.70 -43.18
CA ILE A 169 33.27 -0.41 -44.55
C ILE A 169 32.99 -1.72 -45.30
N VAL A 170 31.73 -1.96 -45.58
CA VAL A 170 31.25 -3.11 -46.34
C VAL A 170 31.79 -3.00 -47.77
N ASP A 171 32.24 -4.12 -48.34
CA ASP A 171 32.80 -4.17 -49.69
C ASP A 171 34.11 -3.39 -49.89
N GLY A 172 34.80 -3.01 -48.80
CA GLY A 172 36.11 -2.38 -48.83
C GLY A 172 36.12 -0.87 -48.97
N THR A 173 37.29 -0.30 -48.76
CA THR A 173 37.50 1.17 -48.69
C THR A 173 37.79 1.84 -50.06
N GLU A 174 37.86 1.07 -51.14
CA GLU A 174 38.17 1.59 -52.47
C GLU A 174 37.04 1.26 -53.47
N ARG A 175 36.71 2.25 -54.35
CA ARG A 175 35.77 2.08 -55.45
C ARG A 175 36.43 2.56 -56.73
N HIS A 176 36.33 1.76 -57.79
CA HIS A 176 36.85 2.11 -59.11
C HIS A 176 35.67 2.41 -60.04
N LEU A 177 35.71 3.56 -60.67
CA LEU A 177 34.65 3.99 -61.56
C LEU A 177 35.24 4.75 -62.78
N GLN A 178 34.47 4.77 -63.85
CA GLN A 178 34.80 5.53 -65.04
C GLN A 178 33.78 6.65 -65.23
N LEU A 179 34.28 7.88 -65.24
CA LEU A 179 33.46 9.05 -65.40
C LEU A 179 33.57 9.57 -66.83
N PRO A 180 32.51 9.64 -67.63
CA PRO A 180 32.52 10.27 -68.92
C PRO A 180 32.80 11.76 -68.83
N ALA A 181 33.16 12.41 -69.95
CA ALA A 181 33.29 13.88 -70.02
C ALA A 181 31.97 14.57 -69.67
N GLY A 182 32.00 15.50 -68.75
CA GLY A 182 30.79 16.18 -68.21
C GLY A 182 29.84 15.29 -67.44
N GLY A 183 30.24 14.05 -67.12
CA GLY A 183 29.43 13.04 -66.44
C GLY A 183 29.45 13.20 -64.92
N GLN A 184 28.33 12.86 -64.30
CA GLN A 184 28.16 12.77 -62.86
C GLN A 184 27.72 11.36 -62.49
N THR A 185 28.26 10.84 -61.37
CA THR A 185 27.79 9.59 -60.75
C THR A 185 27.73 9.71 -59.25
N SER A 186 26.98 8.84 -58.61
CA SER A 186 26.93 8.72 -57.17
C SER A 186 27.35 7.32 -56.76
N GLU A 187 28.30 7.24 -55.83
CA GLU A 187 28.73 6.02 -55.22
C GLU A 187 28.34 5.99 -53.77
N LEU A 188 28.15 4.77 -53.23
CA LEU A 188 27.76 4.56 -51.87
C LEU A 188 28.87 3.79 -51.12
N PHE A 189 29.30 4.30 -49.97
CA PHE A 189 30.06 3.51 -49.01
C PHE A 189 29.10 3.12 -47.89
N ILE A 190 28.95 1.82 -47.67
CA ILE A 190 28.14 1.29 -46.60
C ILE A 190 29.04 1.14 -45.37
N CYS A 191 28.72 1.92 -44.33
CA CYS A 191 29.39 1.79 -43.02
C CYS A 191 28.54 0.93 -42.10
N GLN A 192 29.07 -0.23 -41.73
CA GLN A 192 28.43 -1.11 -40.74
C GLN A 192 29.22 -1.07 -39.43
N ILE A 193 28.63 -0.52 -38.42
CA ILE A 193 29.22 -0.44 -37.09
C ILE A 193 29.18 -1.83 -36.44
N PRO A 194 30.24 -2.29 -35.81
CA PRO A 194 30.22 -3.53 -35.05
C PRO A 194 29.11 -3.58 -34.02
N ALA A 195 28.49 -4.74 -33.85
CA ALA A 195 27.47 -4.94 -32.80
C ALA A 195 28.12 -5.12 -31.41
N ASP A 196 29.38 -5.46 -31.37
CA ASP A 196 30.14 -5.50 -30.11
C ASP A 196 30.46 -4.07 -29.69
N LEU A 197 29.95 -3.72 -28.51
CA LEU A 197 30.07 -2.38 -27.95
C LEU A 197 31.52 -1.98 -27.67
N LEU A 198 32.40 -2.95 -27.39
CA LEU A 198 33.80 -2.71 -27.13
C LEU A 198 34.57 -2.35 -28.39
N ASP A 199 34.14 -2.86 -29.56
CA ASP A 199 34.72 -2.58 -30.86
C ASP A 199 34.19 -1.29 -31.50
N ALA A 200 33.18 -0.70 -30.91
CA ALA A 200 32.51 0.53 -31.41
C ALA A 200 32.36 1.61 -30.32
N PRO A 201 33.46 2.19 -29.81
CA PRO A 201 33.39 3.23 -28.81
C PRO A 201 32.55 4.47 -29.27
N SER A 202 31.75 5.00 -28.35
CA SER A 202 30.94 6.18 -28.63
C SER A 202 31.82 7.43 -28.69
N GLN A 203 32.17 7.80 -29.89
CA GLN A 203 32.93 9.04 -30.18
C GLN A 203 32.68 9.49 -31.60
N ILE A 204 33.28 10.62 -31.94
CA ILE A 204 33.23 11.20 -33.28
C ILE A 204 34.43 10.72 -34.04
N TYR A 205 34.18 10.07 -35.16
CA TYR A 205 35.19 9.57 -36.09
C TYR A 205 35.20 10.48 -37.33
N PRO A 206 36.25 11.31 -37.54
CA PRO A 206 36.37 12.05 -38.77
C PRO A 206 36.78 11.09 -39.88
N PHE A 207 36.18 11.23 -41.07
CA PHE A 207 36.52 10.45 -42.23
C PHE A 207 36.76 11.38 -43.44
N LYS A 208 37.53 10.85 -44.40
CA LYS A 208 37.88 11.51 -45.67
C LYS A 208 37.66 10.55 -46.82
N ILE A 209 37.03 11.07 -47.88
CA ILE A 209 36.91 10.37 -49.16
C ILE A 209 37.68 11.16 -50.19
N GLU A 210 38.67 10.49 -50.80
CA GLU A 210 39.55 11.09 -51.79
C GLU A 210 39.32 10.45 -53.17
N ALA A 211 39.17 11.26 -54.19
CA ALA A 211 39.12 10.84 -55.59
C ALA A 211 40.50 11.03 -56.24
N ILE A 212 41.11 9.95 -56.63
CA ILE A 212 42.41 9.92 -57.28
C ILE A 212 42.22 9.54 -58.75
N HIS A 213 42.81 10.33 -59.67
CA HIS A 213 42.76 10.07 -61.06
C HIS A 213 44.04 10.51 -61.79
N SER A 214 44.30 9.95 -62.98
CA SER A 214 45.52 10.17 -63.70
C SER A 214 45.60 11.54 -64.42
N ASN A 215 44.47 12.23 -64.59
CA ASN A 215 44.36 13.40 -65.47
C ASN A 215 44.35 14.74 -64.71
N GLY A 216 44.71 14.78 -63.40
CA GLY A 216 44.72 15.99 -62.59
C GLY A 216 45.04 15.70 -61.13
N PRO A 217 44.99 16.72 -60.26
CA PRO A 217 45.18 16.54 -58.85
C PRO A 217 43.99 15.82 -58.18
N SER A 218 44.26 15.10 -57.11
CA SER A 218 43.23 14.46 -56.29
C SER A 218 42.31 15.50 -55.64
N SER A 219 41.05 15.15 -55.52
CA SER A 219 40.04 15.93 -54.79
C SER A 219 39.54 15.14 -53.60
N TRP A 220 39.13 15.79 -52.56
CA TRP A 220 38.64 15.13 -51.36
C TRP A 220 37.48 15.88 -50.67
N VAL A 221 36.71 15.10 -49.91
CA VAL A 221 35.67 15.61 -49.02
C VAL A 221 35.81 14.96 -47.68
N GLU A 222 35.40 15.68 -46.62
CA GLU A 222 35.48 15.22 -45.26
C GLU A 222 34.08 15.21 -44.64
N GLY A 223 33.85 14.27 -43.74
CA GLY A 223 32.67 14.17 -42.90
C GLY A 223 33.02 13.60 -41.53
N THR A 224 32.04 13.50 -40.70
CA THR A 224 32.13 12.91 -39.37
C THR A 224 31.09 11.81 -39.19
N PHE A 225 31.51 10.74 -38.58
CA PHE A 225 30.67 9.62 -38.22
C PHE A 225 30.59 9.54 -36.71
N HIS A 226 29.40 9.78 -36.12
CA HIS A 226 29.17 9.72 -34.69
C HIS A 226 28.61 8.35 -34.32
N VAL A 227 29.35 7.56 -33.59
CA VAL A 227 28.84 6.36 -32.95
C VAL A 227 28.12 6.76 -31.69
N LEU A 228 26.81 6.51 -31.71
CA LEU A 228 25.96 6.89 -30.60
C LEU A 228 26.18 5.97 -29.37
N PRO A 229 25.98 6.49 -28.16
CA PRO A 229 26.11 5.72 -26.95
C PRO A 229 25.01 4.65 -26.87
N MET A 230 25.42 3.41 -26.60
CA MET A 230 24.56 2.26 -26.44
C MET A 230 25.06 1.37 -25.31
N GLY A 231 24.13 0.71 -24.62
CA GLY A 231 24.43 -0.17 -23.52
C GLY A 231 23.99 0.41 -22.19
N VAL A 232 24.48 -0.17 -21.12
CA VAL A 232 24.10 0.19 -19.75
C VAL A 232 25.31 0.09 -18.84
N VAL A 233 25.29 0.82 -17.75
CA VAL A 233 26.20 0.61 -16.62
C VAL A 233 25.45 -0.22 -15.58
N GLU A 234 25.86 -1.45 -15.38
CA GLU A 234 25.29 -2.31 -14.34
C GLU A 234 25.80 -1.88 -12.97
N PHE A 235 24.86 -1.79 -12.03
CA PHE A 235 25.14 -1.41 -10.65
C PHE A 235 24.74 -2.54 -9.71
N THR A 236 25.70 -3.10 -8.99
CA THR A 236 25.48 -4.17 -8.00
C THR A 236 26.14 -3.81 -6.68
N ASN A 237 25.65 -4.38 -5.61
CA ASN A 237 26.24 -4.23 -4.29
C ASN A 237 26.58 -5.58 -3.67
N LYS A 238 27.69 -5.65 -2.98
CA LYS A 238 28.15 -6.87 -2.28
C LYS A 238 28.67 -6.52 -0.88
N PRO A 239 28.18 -7.24 0.13
CA PRO A 239 27.00 -8.10 0.15
C PRO A 239 25.71 -7.27 0.23
N ASP A 240 24.54 -7.89 -0.09
CA ASP A 240 23.24 -7.22 -0.05
C ASP A 240 22.81 -6.79 1.36
N GLN A 241 23.34 -7.46 2.37
CA GLN A 241 22.96 -7.26 3.77
C GLN A 241 24.15 -7.38 4.70
N HIS A 242 24.24 -6.41 5.59
CA HIS A 242 25.17 -6.45 6.71
C HIS A 242 24.44 -6.43 8.05
N GLN A 243 25.17 -6.80 9.10
CA GLN A 243 24.67 -6.70 10.47
C GLN A 243 25.73 -6.02 11.38
N ILE A 244 25.25 -5.22 12.28
CA ILE A 244 26.09 -4.61 13.32
C ILE A 244 25.63 -5.10 14.70
N PRO A 245 26.50 -5.76 15.47
CA PRO A 245 27.87 -6.15 15.17
C PRO A 245 27.97 -7.29 14.16
N ALA A 246 29.05 -7.37 13.40
CA ALA A 246 29.26 -8.41 12.39
C ALA A 246 29.16 -9.84 12.94
N LYS A 247 29.58 -10.03 14.19
CA LYS A 247 29.40 -11.28 14.95
C LYS A 247 28.51 -11.04 16.15
N LEU A 248 27.37 -11.73 16.23
CA LEU A 248 26.51 -11.72 17.40
C LEU A 248 27.22 -12.41 18.56
N THR A 249 27.31 -11.72 19.68
CA THR A 249 27.84 -12.26 20.92
C THR A 249 26.70 -12.60 21.88
N TRP A 250 26.87 -13.67 22.66
CA TRP A 250 25.88 -14.06 23.67
C TRP A 250 25.73 -13.02 24.78
N LEU A 251 26.83 -12.33 25.12
CA LEU A 251 26.85 -11.27 26.13
C LEU A 251 26.70 -9.89 25.47
N PRO A 252 26.30 -8.85 26.22
CA PRO A 252 26.26 -7.50 25.76
C PRO A 252 27.58 -7.06 25.10
N ASN A 253 27.51 -6.56 23.91
CA ASN A 253 28.69 -6.10 23.15
C ASN A 253 28.60 -4.63 22.82
N TRP A 254 29.51 -3.86 23.39
CA TRP A 254 29.60 -2.39 23.25
C TRP A 254 30.35 -1.94 22.00
N ARG A 255 31.06 -2.85 21.34
CA ARG A 255 31.83 -2.53 20.13
C ARG A 255 30.88 -2.23 18.95
N ASN A 256 31.23 -1.21 18.20
CA ASN A 256 30.47 -0.74 17.04
C ASN A 256 31.40 -0.50 15.85
N PRO A 257 32.01 -1.55 15.26
CA PRO A 257 32.85 -1.42 14.09
C PRO A 257 32.00 -1.01 12.87
N PRO A 258 32.56 -0.24 11.92
CA PRO A 258 31.90 0.00 10.64
C PRO A 258 31.80 -1.30 9.86
N VAL A 259 30.82 -1.38 8.99
CA VAL A 259 30.67 -2.44 7.97
C VAL A 259 30.84 -1.81 6.59
N THR A 260 31.42 -2.55 5.66
CA THR A 260 31.73 -2.06 4.31
C THR A 260 30.88 -2.77 3.29
N TYR A 261 30.19 -2.00 2.45
CA TYR A 261 29.55 -2.48 1.23
C TYR A 261 30.44 -2.14 0.05
N ASP A 262 30.65 -3.09 -0.85
CA ASP A 262 31.34 -2.85 -2.10
C ASP A 262 30.28 -2.58 -3.18
N LEU A 263 30.27 -1.35 -3.67
CA LEU A 263 29.37 -0.89 -4.72
C LEU A 263 30.06 -1.08 -6.05
N GLU A 264 29.71 -2.15 -6.76
CA GLU A 264 30.34 -2.51 -8.02
C GLU A 264 29.58 -1.92 -9.20
N PHE A 265 30.33 -1.30 -10.10
CA PHE A 265 29.81 -0.77 -11.37
C PHE A 265 30.55 -1.46 -12.51
N GLU A 266 29.80 -2.02 -13.43
CA GLU A 266 30.32 -2.65 -14.65
C GLU A 266 29.79 -1.87 -15.87
N ASN A 267 30.70 -1.29 -16.64
CA ASN A 267 30.33 -0.54 -17.83
C ASN A 267 30.14 -1.48 -19.04
N ARG A 268 28.92 -1.87 -19.31
CA ARG A 268 28.52 -2.64 -20.49
C ARG A 268 27.98 -1.74 -21.60
N SER A 269 28.58 -0.55 -21.71
CA SER A 269 28.28 0.38 -22.79
C SER A 269 29.52 0.65 -23.62
N ASN A 270 29.34 1.31 -24.75
CA ASN A 270 30.42 1.79 -25.60
C ASN A 270 30.89 3.20 -25.24
N LEU A 271 30.49 3.74 -24.11
CA LEU A 271 30.80 5.10 -23.70
C LEU A 271 31.64 5.11 -22.40
N HIS A 272 32.76 5.85 -22.43
CA HIS A 272 33.49 6.13 -21.20
C HIS A 272 32.60 6.91 -20.22
N GLN A 273 32.55 6.47 -18.96
CA GLN A 273 31.73 7.04 -17.92
C GLN A 273 32.55 7.35 -16.67
N GLN A 274 32.17 8.39 -15.98
CA GLN A 274 32.55 8.59 -14.60
C GLN A 274 31.32 8.37 -13.73
N VAL A 275 31.42 7.48 -12.75
CA VAL A 275 30.31 7.12 -11.87
C VAL A 275 30.53 7.75 -10.49
N SER A 276 29.51 8.36 -9.96
CA SER A 276 29.45 8.81 -8.57
C SER A 276 28.31 8.15 -7.82
N VAL A 277 28.42 8.08 -6.51
CA VAL A 277 27.39 7.47 -5.65
C VAL A 277 26.83 8.51 -4.71
N GLU A 278 25.52 8.59 -4.68
CA GLU A 278 24.76 9.35 -3.68
C GLU A 278 23.98 8.38 -2.79
N ILE A 279 24.06 8.56 -1.48
CA ILE A 279 23.31 7.76 -0.54
C ILE A 279 22.10 8.55 -0.08
N GLN A 280 20.91 7.94 -0.22
CA GLN A 280 19.62 8.52 0.11
C GLN A 280 18.87 7.63 1.10
N GLY A 281 17.75 8.10 1.62
CA GLY A 281 16.85 7.37 2.49
C GLY A 281 16.73 7.96 3.88
N ASP A 282 15.58 7.75 4.51
CA ASP A 282 15.23 8.30 5.82
C ASP A 282 16.15 7.80 6.94
N ASP A 283 16.75 6.63 6.75
CA ASP A 283 17.64 6.01 7.74
C ASP A 283 19.08 6.54 7.67
N GLN A 284 19.43 7.36 6.68
CA GLN A 284 20.77 7.96 6.54
C GLN A 284 21.19 8.74 7.78
N GLN A 285 20.26 9.47 8.39
CA GLN A 285 20.55 10.27 9.60
C GLN A 285 20.96 9.42 10.81
N GLN A 286 20.70 8.14 10.80
CA GLN A 286 21.03 7.19 11.86
C GLN A 286 22.39 6.52 11.65
N CYS A 287 23.00 6.76 10.50
CA CYS A 287 24.28 6.20 10.08
C CYS A 287 25.32 7.30 9.89
N THR A 288 26.56 6.94 10.13
CA THR A 288 27.72 7.71 9.68
C THR A 288 28.29 6.98 8.48
N LEU A 289 28.36 7.68 7.35
CA LEU A 289 28.81 7.16 6.07
C LEU A 289 30.23 7.59 5.80
N GLU A 290 31.08 6.69 5.37
CA GLU A 290 32.48 6.93 4.99
C GLU A 290 32.67 6.45 3.55
N LEU A 291 32.76 7.41 2.61
CA LEU A 291 33.09 7.17 1.21
C LEU A 291 34.50 7.71 0.97
N PRO A 292 35.53 6.84 0.92
CA PRO A 292 36.92 7.29 0.67
C PRO A 292 37.10 7.80 -0.76
N GLU A 293 36.36 7.23 -1.72
CA GLU A 293 36.32 7.64 -3.13
C GLU A 293 34.89 7.95 -3.52
N THR A 294 34.67 9.17 -4.01
CA THR A 294 33.32 9.62 -4.40
C THR A 294 33.02 9.40 -5.87
N GLN A 295 34.06 9.13 -6.67
CA GLN A 295 33.96 8.98 -8.13
C GLN A 295 34.88 7.87 -8.60
N ALA A 296 34.45 7.11 -9.59
CA ALA A 296 35.23 6.10 -10.29
C ALA A 296 35.12 6.32 -11.79
N GLU A 297 36.25 6.20 -12.51
CA GLU A 297 36.28 6.20 -13.96
C GLU A 297 36.08 4.78 -14.46
N LEU A 298 35.26 4.63 -15.50
CA LEU A 298 34.83 3.36 -16.07
C LEU A 298 34.96 3.39 -17.58
N ASP A 299 35.98 2.77 -18.09
CA ASP A 299 36.08 2.50 -19.51
C ASP A 299 35.08 1.43 -19.97
N PRO A 300 34.73 1.38 -21.26
CA PRO A 300 33.90 0.32 -21.80
C PRO A 300 34.46 -1.09 -21.44
N GLY A 301 33.62 -1.95 -20.84
CA GLY A 301 33.99 -3.28 -20.39
C GLY A 301 34.70 -3.35 -19.03
N GLU A 302 34.94 -2.22 -18.38
CA GLU A 302 35.62 -2.17 -17.08
C GLU A 302 34.62 -2.32 -15.90
N THR A 303 35.11 -2.92 -14.83
CA THR A 303 34.41 -3.04 -13.55
C THR A 303 35.20 -2.34 -12.46
N GLN A 304 34.53 -1.42 -11.76
CA GLN A 304 35.12 -0.70 -10.61
C GLN A 304 34.24 -0.86 -9.38
N SER A 305 34.86 -0.84 -8.21
CA SER A 305 34.18 -0.96 -6.92
C SER A 305 34.46 0.25 -6.04
N ILE A 306 33.40 0.87 -5.54
CA ILE A 306 33.46 1.98 -4.58
C ILE A 306 33.11 1.43 -3.20
N PRO A 307 34.03 1.35 -2.26
CA PRO A 307 33.75 0.87 -0.90
C PRO A 307 32.99 1.92 -0.08
N LEU A 308 31.82 1.55 0.44
CA LEU A 308 31.02 2.37 1.34
C LEU A 308 31.12 1.85 2.77
N GLY A 309 31.78 2.56 3.64
CA GLY A 309 31.80 2.32 5.08
C GLY A 309 30.54 2.83 5.76
N VAL A 310 29.82 1.96 6.48
CA VAL A 310 28.59 2.33 7.20
C VAL A 310 28.75 2.00 8.68
N LYS A 311 28.52 3.01 9.53
CA LYS A 311 28.53 2.89 10.98
C LYS A 311 27.22 3.40 11.54
N ALA A 312 26.38 2.51 12.09
CA ALA A 312 25.09 2.88 12.66
C ALA A 312 25.16 3.04 14.19
N ARG A 313 24.34 3.94 14.75
CA ARG A 313 24.18 4.07 16.21
C ARG A 313 23.37 2.89 16.73
N ARG A 314 23.97 2.09 17.62
CA ARG A 314 23.29 0.98 18.28
C ARG A 314 22.48 1.49 19.46
N HIS A 315 21.24 1.02 19.56
CA HIS A 315 20.38 1.30 20.70
C HIS A 315 20.67 0.32 21.85
N TRP A 316 20.36 0.74 23.07
CA TRP A 316 20.66 -0.07 24.27
C TRP A 316 19.76 -1.28 24.39
N LEU A 317 18.46 -1.10 24.15
CA LEU A 317 17.39 -2.05 24.41
C LEU A 317 16.45 -2.15 23.23
N GLY A 318 15.81 -3.29 23.02
CA GLY A 318 14.75 -3.45 22.03
C GLY A 318 15.00 -4.59 21.05
N ARG A 319 14.28 -4.55 19.94
CA ARG A 319 14.42 -5.51 18.84
C ARG A 319 15.48 -5.03 17.86
N LYS A 320 16.01 -5.96 17.05
CA LYS A 320 16.87 -5.57 15.94
C LYS A 320 16.16 -4.53 15.07
N LYS A 321 16.85 -3.48 14.72
CA LYS A 321 16.39 -2.44 13.82
C LYS A 321 16.91 -2.75 12.45
N LYS A 322 16.05 -2.68 11.44
CA LYS A 322 16.44 -2.79 10.04
C LYS A 322 16.55 -1.36 9.51
N LEU A 323 17.70 -1.01 9.00
CA LEU A 323 17.93 0.24 8.32
C LEU A 323 18.09 -0.05 6.83
N PHE A 324 17.50 0.82 6.04
CA PHE A 324 17.54 0.75 4.58
C PHE A 324 18.20 2.02 4.07
N LEU A 325 19.34 1.86 3.42
CA LEU A 325 20.01 2.94 2.71
C LEU A 325 19.85 2.68 1.23
N GLU A 326 19.56 3.69 0.47
CA GLU A 326 19.47 3.61 -0.97
C GLU A 326 20.70 4.25 -1.58
N ALA A 327 21.53 3.46 -2.25
CA ALA A 327 22.66 3.93 -3.01
C ALA A 327 22.20 4.17 -4.45
N VAL A 328 22.33 5.41 -4.91
CA VAL A 328 21.97 5.84 -6.26
C VAL A 328 23.24 6.05 -7.06
N GLY A 329 23.37 5.35 -8.17
CA GLY A 329 24.48 5.54 -9.12
C GLY A 329 24.16 6.70 -10.07
N ILE A 330 25.08 7.67 -10.16
CA ILE A 330 24.96 8.83 -11.05
C ILE A 330 26.05 8.74 -12.10
N LEU A 331 25.63 8.78 -13.35
CA LEU A 331 26.52 8.78 -14.50
C LEU A 331 26.90 10.21 -14.90
N SER A 332 28.14 10.43 -15.31
CA SER A 332 28.61 11.74 -15.80
C SER A 332 27.99 12.12 -17.11
N ASP A 333 27.76 11.16 -18.00
CA ASP A 333 27.12 11.37 -19.29
C ASP A 333 25.70 10.78 -19.26
N GLN A 334 24.71 11.69 -19.30
CA GLN A 334 23.29 11.33 -19.19
C GLN A 334 22.71 10.70 -20.48
N ARG A 335 23.45 10.62 -21.56
CA ARG A 335 22.99 9.99 -22.80
C ARG A 335 22.68 8.51 -22.65
N LEU A 336 23.31 7.83 -21.69
CA LEU A 336 22.97 6.45 -21.32
C LEU A 336 21.82 6.34 -20.29
N GLY A 337 21.31 7.48 -19.82
CA GLY A 337 20.26 7.52 -18.79
C GLY A 337 20.82 7.31 -17.38
N THR A 338 20.33 6.29 -16.69
CA THR A 338 20.73 5.92 -15.32
C THR A 338 21.44 4.57 -15.32
N THR A 339 22.10 4.24 -14.21
CA THR A 339 22.61 2.88 -13.99
C THR A 339 21.47 1.85 -13.99
N ASN A 340 21.76 0.60 -14.23
CA ASN A 340 20.83 -0.51 -14.22
C ASN A 340 21.18 -1.53 -13.11
N PRO A 341 20.39 -1.63 -12.04
CA PRO A 341 19.28 -0.73 -11.65
C PRO A 341 19.78 0.68 -11.28
N SER A 342 18.86 1.65 -11.25
CA SER A 342 19.20 3.05 -10.94
C SER A 342 19.63 3.24 -9.49
N SER A 343 19.18 2.37 -8.61
CA SER A 343 19.55 2.37 -7.20
C SER A 343 19.68 0.96 -6.64
N GLN A 344 20.42 0.83 -5.55
CA GLN A 344 20.59 -0.40 -4.77
C GLN A 344 20.18 -0.18 -3.33
N ILE A 345 19.36 -1.09 -2.79
CA ILE A 345 18.94 -1.04 -1.40
C ILE A 345 19.92 -1.83 -0.54
N LEU A 346 20.65 -1.10 0.29
CA LEU A 346 21.59 -1.65 1.26
C LEU A 346 20.85 -1.94 2.56
N LYS A 347 20.81 -3.20 2.96
CA LYS A 347 20.11 -3.65 4.16
C LYS A 347 21.09 -3.77 5.32
N LEU A 348 20.83 -3.04 6.39
CA LEU A 348 21.64 -3.07 7.60
C LEU A 348 20.82 -3.48 8.82
N ASP A 349 21.11 -4.63 9.36
CA ASP A 349 20.51 -5.12 10.60
C ASP A 349 21.32 -4.61 11.80
N VAL A 350 20.75 -3.68 12.56
CA VAL A 350 21.39 -3.13 13.76
C VAL A 350 20.81 -3.81 15.00
N PHE A 351 21.64 -4.58 15.67
CA PHE A 351 21.25 -5.27 16.89
C PHE A 351 21.46 -4.37 18.13
N PRO A 352 20.58 -4.47 19.12
CA PRO A 352 20.76 -3.75 20.37
C PRO A 352 22.04 -4.19 21.10
N ILE A 353 22.52 -3.36 22.01
CA ILE A 353 23.69 -3.68 22.82
C ILE A 353 23.38 -4.84 23.76
N ILE A 354 22.16 -4.84 24.35
CA ILE A 354 21.66 -5.90 25.23
C ILE A 354 20.80 -6.84 24.36
N PRO A 355 21.16 -8.12 24.24
CA PRO A 355 20.39 -9.08 23.46
C PRO A 355 18.97 -9.24 23.99
N MET A 356 18.01 -9.39 23.11
CA MET A 356 16.57 -9.51 23.44
C MET A 356 16.27 -10.68 24.36
N TRP A 357 16.98 -11.80 24.21
CA TRP A 357 16.82 -12.96 25.10
C TRP A 357 17.13 -12.64 26.56
N LEU A 358 18.10 -11.75 26.81
CA LEU A 358 18.48 -11.35 28.16
C LEU A 358 17.40 -10.47 28.80
N LEU A 359 16.74 -9.64 28.00
CA LEU A 359 15.56 -8.88 28.43
C LEU A 359 14.37 -9.80 28.69
N LEU A 360 14.13 -10.75 27.78
CA LEU A 360 13.05 -11.74 27.94
C LEU A 360 13.29 -12.63 29.16
N SER A 361 14.51 -13.14 29.35
CA SER A 361 14.85 -13.95 30.50
C SER A 361 14.80 -13.16 31.80
N GLY A 362 15.29 -11.91 31.81
CA GLY A 362 15.17 -10.99 32.92
C GLY A 362 13.72 -10.63 33.24
N GLY A 363 12.91 -10.38 32.20
CA GLY A 363 11.47 -10.16 32.33
C GLY A 363 10.72 -11.38 32.85
N LEU A 364 11.04 -12.57 32.32
CA LEU A 364 10.48 -13.84 32.82
C LEU A 364 10.89 -14.10 34.25
N LEU A 365 12.15 -13.84 34.60
CA LEU A 365 12.62 -13.98 35.97
C LEU A 365 11.93 -12.98 36.90
N PHE A 366 11.77 -11.73 36.45
CA PHE A 366 11.02 -10.72 37.20
C PHE A 366 9.56 -11.13 37.42
N LEU A 367 8.88 -11.59 36.34
CA LEU A 367 7.50 -12.08 36.41
C LEU A 367 7.40 -13.33 37.30
N PHE A 368 8.37 -14.23 37.22
CA PHE A 368 8.45 -15.42 38.10
C PHE A 368 8.65 -15.00 39.54
N LEU A 369 9.56 -14.08 39.85
CA LEU A 369 9.79 -13.56 41.18
C LEU A 369 8.60 -12.75 41.72
N ALA A 370 7.98 -11.91 40.85
CA ALA A 370 6.77 -11.19 41.21
C ALA A 370 5.61 -12.15 41.50
N TRP A 371 5.44 -13.18 40.69
CA TRP A 371 4.48 -14.26 40.90
C TRP A 371 4.80 -15.04 42.20
N TRP A 372 6.08 -15.41 42.40
CA TRP A 372 6.55 -16.10 43.58
C TRP A 372 6.42 -15.28 44.87
N LEU A 373 6.77 -13.98 44.81
CA LEU A 373 6.77 -13.09 45.98
C LEU A 373 5.38 -12.51 46.29
N SER A 374 4.48 -12.41 45.30
CA SER A 374 3.14 -11.85 45.48
C SER A 374 2.13 -12.81 46.15
N GLY A 375 2.54 -14.02 46.53
CA GLY A 375 1.61 -15.02 47.03
C GLY A 375 0.63 -15.54 45.94
N LEU A 376 0.84 -15.18 44.69
CA LEU A 376 0.10 -15.66 43.51
C LEU A 376 0.52 -17.10 43.13
N ASN A 377 0.66 -17.94 44.13
CA ASN A 377 0.90 -19.38 43.94
C ASN A 377 -0.37 -19.98 43.30
N PRO A 378 -0.27 -20.82 42.24
CA PRO A 378 -1.43 -21.47 41.62
C PRO A 378 -2.27 -22.34 42.55
N ASN A 379 -1.82 -22.61 43.75
CA ASN A 379 -2.63 -23.19 44.81
C ASN A 379 -3.52 -22.20 45.57
N ASN A 380 -3.39 -20.89 45.27
CA ASN A 380 -4.31 -19.89 45.77
C ASN A 380 -5.48 -19.79 44.77
N ARG A 381 -6.65 -20.23 45.21
CA ARG A 381 -7.93 -20.27 44.52
C ARG A 381 -8.49 -18.87 44.14
N TYR A 382 -7.67 -17.86 43.88
CA TYR A 382 -8.11 -16.45 43.84
C TYR A 382 -8.25 -15.84 42.48
N PHE A 383 -8.40 -16.60 41.39
CA PHE A 383 -8.58 -15.97 40.08
C PHE A 383 -9.77 -16.53 39.30
N GLY A 384 -10.95 -16.05 39.67
CA GLY A 384 -12.14 -16.28 38.91
C GLY A 384 -12.63 -17.71 38.92
N HIS A 385 -13.51 -17.99 38.00
CA HIS A 385 -14.11 -19.30 37.85
C HIS A 385 -13.12 -20.37 37.34
N GLN A 386 -13.34 -21.60 37.73
CA GLN A 386 -12.51 -22.74 37.31
C GLN A 386 -13.11 -23.50 36.11
N ASP A 387 -14.38 -23.20 35.74
CA ASP A 387 -15.07 -23.78 34.61
C ASP A 387 -15.87 -22.70 33.87
N ALA A 388 -16.59 -23.07 32.81
CA ALA A 388 -17.35 -22.19 31.96
C ALA A 388 -18.30 -21.28 32.74
N VAL A 389 -18.21 -19.99 32.48
CA VAL A 389 -19.14 -18.98 33.01
C VAL A 389 -20.41 -19.00 32.18
N ASN A 390 -21.53 -19.37 32.78
CA ASN A 390 -22.81 -19.55 32.10
C ASN A 390 -23.65 -18.26 32.05
N SER A 391 -23.59 -17.48 33.13
CA SER A 391 -24.42 -16.27 33.26
C SER A 391 -23.65 -15.15 33.95
N VAL A 392 -23.84 -13.93 33.47
CA VAL A 392 -23.34 -12.67 34.07
C VAL A 392 -24.43 -11.65 34.07
N GLU A 393 -24.49 -10.81 35.11
CA GLU A 393 -25.46 -9.73 35.20
C GLU A 393 -24.91 -8.58 36.02
N PHE A 394 -25.12 -7.33 35.57
CA PHE A 394 -24.84 -6.11 36.31
C PHE A 394 -25.89 -5.91 37.44
N ASN A 395 -25.45 -5.36 38.55
CA ASN A 395 -26.43 -4.77 39.48
C ASN A 395 -27.00 -3.49 38.85
N GLY A 396 -28.17 -3.06 39.33
CA GLY A 396 -28.88 -1.89 38.74
C GLY A 396 -28.07 -0.61 38.69
N MET A 397 -27.01 -0.45 39.51
CA MET A 397 -26.12 0.72 39.50
C MET A 397 -24.83 0.47 38.66
N SER A 398 -24.67 -0.69 38.06
CA SER A 398 -23.48 -1.12 37.30
C SER A 398 -22.15 -0.98 38.04
N GLN A 399 -22.18 -0.97 39.36
CA GLN A 399 -20.95 -0.97 40.18
C GLN A 399 -20.39 -2.35 40.36
N ASN A 400 -21.24 -3.35 40.31
CA ASN A 400 -20.87 -4.75 40.47
C ASN A 400 -21.46 -5.63 39.35
N VAL A 401 -20.78 -6.72 39.05
CA VAL A 401 -21.27 -7.83 38.25
C VAL A 401 -21.30 -9.08 39.13
N VAL A 402 -22.31 -9.89 38.96
CA VAL A 402 -22.32 -11.28 39.50
C VAL A 402 -22.18 -12.22 38.32
N SER A 403 -21.40 -13.26 38.52
CA SER A 403 -21.22 -14.33 37.55
C SER A 403 -21.51 -15.67 38.15
N ALA A 404 -21.97 -16.60 37.33
CA ALA A 404 -22.31 -17.95 37.67
C ALA A 404 -21.65 -18.95 36.72
N SER A 405 -21.21 -20.07 37.26
CA SER A 405 -20.39 -21.01 36.50
C SER A 405 -20.78 -22.49 36.71
N ASN A 406 -20.26 -23.31 35.81
CA ASN A 406 -20.28 -24.76 35.95
C ASN A 406 -19.46 -25.26 37.16
N ASP A 407 -18.51 -24.47 37.67
CA ASP A 407 -17.70 -24.79 38.86
C ASP A 407 -18.50 -24.73 40.17
N GLN A 408 -19.81 -24.51 40.06
CA GLN A 408 -20.77 -24.47 41.18
C GLN A 408 -20.67 -23.20 42.02
N THR A 409 -19.91 -22.19 41.58
CA THR A 409 -19.72 -20.97 42.35
C THR A 409 -20.43 -19.76 41.72
N LEU A 410 -20.80 -18.82 42.58
CA LEU A 410 -21.14 -17.44 42.20
C LEU A 410 -20.03 -16.51 42.70
N ILE A 411 -19.57 -15.63 41.86
CA ILE A 411 -18.55 -14.65 42.19
C ILE A 411 -19.06 -13.25 41.96
N LYS A 412 -18.75 -12.33 42.87
CA LYS A 412 -19.02 -10.91 42.78
C LYS A 412 -17.77 -10.17 42.32
N TRP A 413 -17.96 -9.31 41.34
CA TRP A 413 -16.91 -8.51 40.71
C TRP A 413 -17.22 -7.02 40.83
N ARG A 414 -16.20 -6.21 41.07
CA ARG A 414 -16.28 -4.78 41.09
C ARG A 414 -15.90 -4.23 39.69
N VAL A 415 -16.78 -3.48 39.09
CA VAL A 415 -16.65 -3.01 37.69
C VAL A 415 -15.41 -2.14 37.49
N ASP A 416 -15.13 -1.21 38.42
CA ASP A 416 -13.95 -0.33 38.37
C ASP A 416 -12.61 -1.10 38.42
N GLY A 417 -12.60 -2.25 39.09
CA GLY A 417 -11.43 -3.12 39.17
C GLY A 417 -10.96 -3.65 37.83
N PHE A 418 -11.85 -3.82 36.85
CA PHE A 418 -11.47 -4.28 35.51
C PHE A 418 -10.69 -3.24 34.70
N PHE A 419 -10.71 -1.98 35.11
CA PHE A 419 -10.03 -0.87 34.43
C PHE A 419 -8.77 -0.40 35.16
N ASN A 420 -8.52 -0.93 36.33
CA ASN A 420 -7.34 -0.63 37.13
C ASN A 420 -6.39 -1.85 37.16
N PRO A 421 -5.21 -1.77 36.49
CA PRO A 421 -4.29 -2.88 36.41
C PRO A 421 -3.66 -3.27 37.77
N PHE A 422 -3.84 -2.45 38.81
CA PHE A 422 -3.33 -2.68 40.14
C PHE A 422 -4.41 -3.12 41.16
N ALA A 423 -5.68 -3.18 40.71
CA ALA A 423 -6.77 -3.63 41.56
C ALA A 423 -7.26 -5.02 41.14
N ASN A 424 -7.58 -5.86 42.12
CA ASN A 424 -8.30 -7.08 41.85
C ASN A 424 -9.77 -6.74 41.61
N PRO A 425 -10.35 -7.06 40.42
CA PRO A 425 -11.77 -6.87 40.19
C PRO A 425 -12.67 -7.81 41.00
N GLU A 426 -12.15 -8.95 41.38
CA GLU A 426 -12.88 -9.95 42.18
C GLU A 426 -13.07 -9.46 43.61
N VAL A 427 -14.32 -9.37 44.06
CA VAL A 427 -14.66 -9.04 45.43
C VAL A 427 -14.62 -10.28 46.31
N GLY A 428 -15.05 -11.42 45.76
CA GLY A 428 -15.01 -12.72 46.39
C GLY A 428 -16.11 -13.65 45.87
N GLU A 429 -15.97 -14.93 46.28
CA GLU A 429 -16.98 -15.94 46.09
C GLU A 429 -18.21 -15.63 46.97
N ILE A 430 -19.38 -15.58 46.32
CA ILE A 430 -20.65 -15.34 47.00
C ILE A 430 -21.18 -16.63 47.63
N ALA A 431 -21.15 -17.71 46.87
CA ALA A 431 -21.69 -18.99 47.31
C ALA A 431 -21.09 -20.14 46.51
N ASP A 432 -20.90 -21.27 47.18
CA ASP A 432 -20.83 -22.60 46.58
C ASP A 432 -22.26 -23.18 46.59
N THR A 433 -22.86 -23.36 45.43
CA THR A 433 -24.23 -23.84 45.28
C THR A 433 -24.33 -25.36 45.26
N GLY A 434 -23.19 -26.05 45.29
CA GLY A 434 -23.08 -27.51 45.24
C GLY A 434 -23.49 -28.14 43.89
N LYS A 435 -23.98 -27.35 42.94
CA LYS A 435 -24.34 -27.74 41.57
C LYS A 435 -24.04 -26.64 40.58
N ALA A 436 -23.80 -26.99 39.32
CA ALA A 436 -23.54 -26.03 38.28
C ALA A 436 -24.69 -25.02 38.15
N VAL A 437 -24.32 -23.73 38.15
CA VAL A 437 -25.28 -22.65 38.02
C VAL A 437 -25.45 -22.29 36.54
N ARG A 438 -26.69 -22.36 36.05
CA ARG A 438 -27.01 -22.12 34.63
C ARG A 438 -27.37 -20.69 34.33
N VAL A 439 -28.13 -20.05 35.24
CA VAL A 439 -28.66 -18.69 35.02
C VAL A 439 -28.75 -17.97 36.33
N ILE A 440 -28.48 -16.69 36.31
CA ILE A 440 -28.71 -15.79 37.47
C ILE A 440 -29.60 -14.63 37.03
N ARG A 441 -30.34 -14.06 38.01
CA ARG A 441 -31.08 -12.79 37.86
C ARG A 441 -31.06 -12.00 39.14
N TYR A 442 -30.73 -10.72 39.03
CA TYR A 442 -30.92 -9.77 40.14
C TYR A 442 -32.38 -9.51 40.36
N LYS A 443 -32.76 -9.37 41.63
CA LYS A 443 -34.08 -8.94 42.03
C LYS A 443 -34.22 -7.45 41.74
N PRO A 444 -35.15 -7.00 40.89
CA PRO A 444 -35.15 -5.61 40.35
C PRO A 444 -35.20 -4.49 41.42
N VAL A 445 -36.05 -4.61 42.40
CA VAL A 445 -36.22 -3.59 43.49
C VAL A 445 -35.13 -3.72 44.55
N ASN A 446 -34.59 -4.91 44.74
CA ASN A 446 -33.58 -5.19 45.74
C ASN A 446 -32.33 -5.73 45.04
N ASN A 447 -31.42 -4.84 44.62
CA ASN A 447 -30.17 -5.16 43.96
C ASN A 447 -29.18 -5.99 44.79
N ASN A 448 -29.57 -6.32 46.03
CA ASN A 448 -28.74 -7.15 46.94
C ASN A 448 -29.14 -8.61 46.95
N LEU A 449 -30.23 -8.96 46.27
CA LEU A 449 -30.69 -10.32 46.11
C LEU A 449 -30.51 -10.84 44.68
N VAL A 450 -30.00 -12.05 44.55
CA VAL A 450 -29.80 -12.74 43.29
C VAL A 450 -30.50 -14.10 43.34
N ALA A 451 -31.27 -14.40 42.31
CA ALA A 451 -31.75 -15.77 42.09
C ALA A 451 -30.77 -16.53 41.23
N ALA A 452 -30.40 -17.74 41.62
CA ALA A 452 -29.53 -18.67 40.90
C ALA A 452 -30.33 -19.94 40.54
N GLY A 453 -30.40 -20.23 39.23
CA GLY A 453 -31.02 -21.46 38.71
C GLY A 453 -29.95 -22.49 38.41
N LEU A 454 -30.15 -23.68 39.00
CA LEU A 454 -29.17 -24.74 39.01
C LEU A 454 -29.49 -25.87 38.01
N GLU A 455 -28.47 -26.65 37.70
CA GLU A 455 -28.55 -27.82 36.81
C GLU A 455 -29.49 -28.92 37.32
N ASN A 456 -29.63 -29.02 38.63
CA ASN A 456 -30.50 -30.01 39.28
C ASN A 456 -31.95 -29.58 39.46
N GLY A 457 -32.35 -28.41 38.89
CA GLY A 457 -33.72 -27.90 39.00
C GLY A 457 -34.00 -27.06 40.24
N GLU A 458 -33.01 -26.83 41.08
CA GLU A 458 -33.10 -26.01 42.28
C GLU A 458 -32.94 -24.52 41.91
N ILE A 459 -33.62 -23.65 42.63
CA ILE A 459 -33.47 -22.21 42.58
C ILE A 459 -33.08 -21.74 43.94
N GLN A 460 -31.96 -21.04 44.05
CA GLN A 460 -31.45 -20.44 45.29
C GLN A 460 -31.56 -18.93 45.24
N LEU A 461 -32.03 -18.34 46.32
CA LEU A 461 -32.05 -16.87 46.54
C LEU A 461 -30.91 -16.52 47.49
N LEU A 462 -30.04 -15.63 47.08
CA LEU A 462 -28.81 -15.31 47.79
C LEU A 462 -28.78 -13.81 48.11
N ASN A 463 -28.45 -13.46 49.34
CA ASN A 463 -28.25 -12.08 49.78
C ASN A 463 -26.78 -11.71 49.66
N LEU A 464 -26.51 -10.61 48.91
CA LEU A 464 -25.17 -10.12 48.61
C LEU A 464 -24.67 -9.00 49.53
N LEU A 465 -25.51 -8.56 50.50
CA LEU A 465 -25.15 -7.49 51.44
C LEU A 465 -24.34 -7.92 52.63
N ALA A 466 -24.46 -9.18 53.04
CA ALA A 466 -23.75 -9.70 54.17
C ALA A 466 -22.23 -9.79 53.85
N GLU A 467 -21.38 -9.60 54.87
CA GLU A 467 -19.92 -9.84 54.75
C GLU A 467 -19.61 -11.27 54.28
N THR A 468 -20.43 -12.21 54.70
CA THR A 468 -20.54 -13.56 54.15
C THR A 468 -21.88 -13.67 53.44
N PRO A 469 -21.93 -13.94 52.12
CA PRO A 469 -23.19 -14.11 51.39
C PRO A 469 -24.07 -15.19 52.07
N GLU A 470 -25.34 -14.92 52.15
CA GLU A 470 -26.30 -15.75 52.90
C GLU A 470 -27.32 -16.36 51.95
N LEU A 471 -27.54 -17.67 52.01
CA LEU A 471 -28.64 -18.35 51.37
C LEU A 471 -29.94 -17.99 52.06
N VAL A 472 -30.82 -17.31 51.35
CA VAL A 472 -32.08 -16.78 51.92
C VAL A 472 -33.24 -17.76 51.72
N ASP A 473 -33.30 -18.43 50.57
CA ASP A 473 -34.32 -19.41 50.24
C ASP A 473 -33.79 -20.38 49.19
N SER A 474 -34.23 -21.65 49.28
CA SER A 474 -33.89 -22.70 48.28
C SER A 474 -35.13 -23.56 48.02
N PHE A 475 -35.52 -23.68 46.77
CA PHE A 475 -36.69 -24.43 46.36
C PHE A 475 -36.55 -25.07 45.01
N SER A 476 -37.29 -26.15 44.76
CA SER A 476 -37.40 -26.84 43.49
C SER A 476 -38.79 -27.42 43.30
N TYR A 477 -39.21 -27.62 42.07
CA TYR A 477 -40.43 -28.32 41.73
C TYR A 477 -40.20 -29.76 41.35
N GLN A 478 -39.30 -29.94 40.36
CA GLN A 478 -38.92 -31.26 39.86
C GLN A 478 -37.40 -31.41 39.92
N LYS A 479 -36.96 -32.48 40.57
CA LYS A 479 -35.53 -32.77 40.70
C LYS A 479 -34.93 -33.10 39.32
N ASP A 480 -33.72 -32.66 39.12
CA ASP A 480 -32.91 -32.87 37.89
C ASP A 480 -33.54 -32.23 36.60
N ASP A 481 -34.52 -31.35 36.74
CA ASP A 481 -35.05 -30.54 35.64
C ASP A 481 -34.38 -29.18 35.59
N ARG A 482 -33.33 -29.07 34.78
CA ARG A 482 -32.46 -27.88 34.69
C ARG A 482 -33.22 -26.57 34.61
N VAL A 483 -32.84 -25.62 35.43
CA VAL A 483 -33.32 -24.24 35.30
C VAL A 483 -32.48 -23.52 34.24
N LEU A 484 -33.08 -23.20 33.11
CA LEU A 484 -32.39 -22.59 31.96
C LEU A 484 -32.66 -21.10 31.84
N ALA A 485 -33.76 -20.62 32.36
CA ALA A 485 -34.15 -19.21 32.31
C ALA A 485 -34.81 -18.76 33.62
N LEU A 486 -34.54 -17.55 34.05
CA LEU A 486 -35.18 -16.89 35.19
C LEU A 486 -35.61 -15.47 34.78
N GLU A 487 -36.77 -15.03 35.24
CA GLU A 487 -37.23 -13.68 35.04
C GLU A 487 -38.09 -13.20 36.19
N PHE A 488 -37.72 -12.06 36.83
CA PHE A 488 -38.49 -11.44 37.89
C PHE A 488 -39.57 -10.55 37.32
N THR A 489 -40.67 -10.41 38.04
CA THR A 489 -41.60 -9.29 37.83
C THR A 489 -40.96 -7.96 38.32
N ASP A 490 -41.33 -6.84 37.71
CA ASP A 490 -40.75 -5.50 38.03
C ASP A 490 -40.98 -5.11 39.52
N ASP A 491 -42.04 -5.60 40.14
CA ASP A 491 -42.33 -5.43 41.56
C ASP A 491 -41.52 -6.33 42.47
N SER A 492 -40.68 -7.20 41.86
CA SER A 492 -39.82 -8.15 42.62
C SER A 492 -40.57 -9.18 43.47
N ARG A 493 -41.89 -9.27 43.32
CA ARG A 493 -42.69 -10.19 44.10
C ARG A 493 -42.64 -11.63 43.58
N TYR A 494 -42.63 -11.76 42.27
CA TYR A 494 -42.73 -13.03 41.62
C TYR A 494 -41.48 -13.32 40.76
N LEU A 495 -41.17 -14.60 40.67
CA LEU A 495 -40.11 -15.12 39.81
C LEU A 495 -40.67 -16.18 38.85
N PHE A 496 -40.40 -16.06 37.59
CA PHE A 496 -40.64 -17.10 36.58
C PHE A 496 -39.38 -17.88 36.37
N SER A 497 -39.52 -19.21 36.30
CA SER A 497 -38.43 -20.11 35.90
C SER A 497 -38.83 -20.94 34.67
N GLY A 498 -37.90 -21.06 33.73
CA GLY A 498 -38.01 -21.88 32.52
C GLY A 498 -37.08 -23.05 32.59
N HIS A 499 -37.61 -24.23 32.26
CA HIS A 499 -36.95 -25.51 32.53
C HIS A 499 -36.66 -26.30 31.25
N GLY A 500 -35.71 -27.24 31.37
CA GLY A 500 -35.33 -28.18 30.33
C GLY A 500 -36.44 -29.10 29.85
N SER A 501 -37.38 -29.45 30.76
CA SER A 501 -38.56 -30.21 30.46
C SER A 501 -39.64 -29.47 29.65
N GLY A 502 -39.55 -28.15 29.55
CA GLY A 502 -40.57 -27.29 28.94
C GLY A 502 -41.53 -26.68 29.97
N LEU A 503 -41.28 -26.86 31.25
CA LEU A 503 -42.02 -26.22 32.33
C LEU A 503 -41.69 -24.74 32.44
N VAL A 504 -42.70 -23.91 32.62
CA VAL A 504 -42.58 -22.50 33.06
C VAL A 504 -43.38 -22.36 34.35
N LEU A 505 -42.65 -22.05 35.43
CA LEU A 505 -43.21 -22.03 36.76
C LEU A 505 -43.18 -20.62 37.36
N LEU A 506 -44.24 -20.24 38.08
CA LEU A 506 -44.35 -18.96 38.81
C LEU A 506 -44.19 -19.18 40.31
N TRP A 507 -43.28 -18.45 40.89
CA TRP A 507 -42.94 -18.55 42.30
C TRP A 507 -43.25 -17.23 43.03
N ASP A 508 -43.83 -17.32 44.24
CA ASP A 508 -43.84 -16.19 45.17
C ASP A 508 -42.53 -16.13 45.90
N VAL A 509 -41.80 -15.04 45.68
CA VAL A 509 -40.48 -14.80 46.29
C VAL A 509 -40.47 -13.54 47.15
N GLN A 510 -41.68 -13.11 47.57
CA GLN A 510 -41.84 -12.06 48.55
C GLN A 510 -41.40 -12.62 49.92
N GLN A 511 -40.38 -12.04 50.50
CA GLN A 511 -39.88 -12.41 51.80
C GLN A 511 -40.39 -11.49 52.85
N ASN A 512 -40.83 -12.08 53.99
CA ASN A 512 -40.84 -11.39 55.25
C ASN A 512 -39.44 -11.40 55.82
N LEU A 513 -38.78 -10.25 55.85
CA LEU A 513 -37.42 -10.05 56.38
C LEU A 513 -37.26 -10.45 57.86
N ASP A 514 -38.36 -10.74 58.52
CA ASP A 514 -38.41 -11.02 59.96
C ASP A 514 -38.16 -12.52 60.34
N ASP A 515 -38.07 -13.43 59.35
CA ASP A 515 -37.95 -14.90 59.57
C ASP A 515 -36.54 -15.49 59.29
N LEU A 516 -35.48 -14.69 59.36
CA LEU A 516 -34.11 -15.04 58.98
C LEU A 516 -33.37 -15.96 59.97
N SER A 517 -34.03 -16.66 60.90
CA SER A 517 -33.38 -17.41 61.98
C SER A 517 -33.42 -18.94 61.88
N SER A 518 -33.88 -19.53 60.79
CA SER A 518 -33.92 -20.99 60.61
C SER A 518 -32.98 -21.48 59.52
N THR A 519 -32.24 -22.58 59.79
CA THR A 519 -31.44 -23.34 58.79
C THR A 519 -32.30 -23.65 57.56
N VAL A 520 -31.94 -23.06 56.39
CA VAL A 520 -32.68 -23.24 55.14
C VAL A 520 -32.39 -24.65 54.62
N GLU A 521 -33.29 -25.61 54.91
CA GLU A 521 -33.34 -26.86 54.16
C GLU A 521 -34.11 -26.65 52.83
N SER A 522 -33.58 -27.22 51.73
CA SER A 522 -34.24 -27.19 50.43
C SER A 522 -35.67 -27.74 50.54
N THR A 523 -36.66 -26.85 50.49
CA THR A 523 -38.05 -27.21 50.59
C THR A 523 -38.68 -27.43 49.21
N SER A 524 -39.52 -28.45 49.07
CA SER A 524 -40.38 -28.62 47.87
C SER A 524 -41.49 -27.58 47.91
N LYS A 525 -41.19 -26.39 47.35
CA LYS A 525 -42.13 -25.28 47.22
C LYS A 525 -43.07 -25.52 46.07
N GLN A 526 -44.38 -25.27 46.21
CA GLN A 526 -45.32 -25.38 45.10
C GLN A 526 -45.36 -24.08 44.31
N PRO A 527 -45.28 -24.14 42.98
CA PRO A 527 -45.42 -22.94 42.16
C PRO A 527 -46.87 -22.44 42.19
N LEU A 528 -47.04 -21.12 42.13
CA LEU A 528 -48.36 -20.49 42.09
C LEU A 528 -49.07 -20.73 40.74
N ARG A 529 -48.31 -20.88 39.68
CA ARG A 529 -48.80 -21.18 38.32
C ARG A 529 -47.79 -22.02 37.59
N ARG A 530 -48.35 -22.86 36.67
CA ARG A 530 -47.55 -23.77 35.83
C ARG A 530 -48.02 -23.64 34.38
N GLY A 531 -47.07 -23.45 33.47
CA GLY A 531 -47.23 -23.63 32.04
C GLY A 531 -46.42 -24.79 31.55
N GLU A 532 -46.97 -25.58 30.60
CA GLU A 532 -46.28 -26.70 29.97
C GLU A 532 -46.13 -26.44 28.51
N PHE A 533 -44.91 -26.55 28.01
CA PHE A 533 -44.55 -26.35 26.60
C PHE A 533 -43.85 -27.60 26.09
N ASP A 534 -44.06 -27.90 24.81
CA ASP A 534 -43.48 -29.06 24.12
C ASP A 534 -42.02 -28.90 23.73
N PHE A 535 -41.33 -27.88 24.30
CA PHE A 535 -39.95 -27.55 24.03
C PHE A 535 -39.21 -27.07 25.28
N ALA A 536 -37.92 -27.37 25.38
CA ALA A 536 -37.08 -26.83 26.45
C ALA A 536 -36.99 -25.32 26.39
N VAL A 537 -37.23 -24.64 27.49
CA VAL A 537 -37.32 -23.21 27.63
C VAL A 537 -35.95 -22.61 27.94
N TYR A 538 -35.33 -21.95 27.00
CA TYR A 538 -34.00 -21.34 27.14
C TYR A 538 -34.05 -19.87 27.49
N ALA A 539 -35.11 -19.16 27.15
CA ALA A 539 -35.25 -17.74 27.41
C ALA A 539 -36.66 -17.38 27.84
N LEU A 540 -36.71 -16.52 28.84
CA LEU A 540 -37.91 -15.86 29.35
C LEU A 540 -37.69 -14.37 29.42
N LYS A 541 -38.65 -13.57 28.95
CA LYS A 541 -38.59 -12.11 29.09
C LYS A 541 -39.98 -11.48 29.08
N PHE A 542 -40.21 -10.51 29.97
CA PHE A 542 -41.44 -9.73 29.89
C PHE A 542 -41.43 -8.79 28.68
N VAL A 543 -42.57 -8.64 28.03
CA VAL A 543 -42.79 -7.79 26.88
C VAL A 543 -44.01 -6.89 27.08
N GLY A 544 -43.81 -5.62 26.87
CA GLY A 544 -44.80 -4.58 27.19
C GLY A 544 -44.80 -4.24 28.68
N PRO A 545 -45.59 -3.20 29.06
CA PRO A 545 -45.65 -2.72 30.43
C PRO A 545 -46.42 -3.65 31.36
N ASN A 546 -46.19 -3.54 32.66
CA ASN A 546 -46.91 -4.18 33.73
C ASN A 546 -46.86 -5.71 33.77
N ASN A 547 -45.80 -6.33 33.22
CA ASN A 547 -45.55 -7.77 33.27
C ASN A 547 -46.75 -8.66 32.83
N THR A 548 -47.58 -8.16 31.90
CA THR A 548 -48.78 -8.86 31.44
C THR A 548 -48.50 -9.94 30.40
N ASN A 549 -47.41 -9.82 29.64
CA ASN A 549 -47.08 -10.75 28.60
C ASN A 549 -45.65 -11.29 28.83
N LEU A 550 -45.53 -12.61 28.96
CA LEU A 550 -44.28 -13.31 29.10
C LEU A 550 -43.90 -13.96 27.73
N ALA A 551 -42.80 -13.50 27.17
CA ALA A 551 -42.18 -14.13 26.02
C ALA A 551 -41.43 -15.39 26.48
N ILE A 552 -41.66 -16.51 25.79
CA ILE A 552 -41.10 -17.83 26.10
C ILE A 552 -40.50 -18.37 24.81
N ALA A 553 -39.23 -18.68 24.84
CA ALA A 553 -38.56 -19.24 23.65
C ALA A 553 -37.55 -20.33 24.01
N GLY A 554 -37.28 -21.16 23.03
CA GLY A 554 -36.33 -22.24 23.27
C GLY A 554 -36.11 -23.18 22.09
N ARG A 555 -36.12 -24.47 22.36
CA ARG A 555 -35.84 -25.52 21.38
C ARG A 555 -36.83 -25.52 20.21
N PHE A 556 -36.40 -25.99 19.08
CA PHE A 556 -37.14 -26.00 17.79
C PHE A 556 -37.45 -24.60 17.25
N ASN A 557 -36.72 -23.57 17.70
CA ASN A 557 -37.05 -22.17 17.42
C ASN A 557 -38.48 -21.78 17.78
N GLN A 558 -39.05 -22.46 18.79
CA GLN A 558 -40.39 -22.10 19.27
C GLN A 558 -40.33 -20.79 20.02
N PHE A 559 -41.28 -19.93 19.68
CA PHE A 559 -41.46 -18.62 20.30
C PHE A 559 -42.94 -18.38 20.57
N VAL A 560 -43.28 -18.21 21.84
CA VAL A 560 -44.66 -18.05 22.33
C VAL A 560 -44.72 -16.88 23.27
N ILE A 561 -45.81 -16.11 23.16
CA ILE A 561 -46.16 -15.08 24.15
C ILE A 561 -47.28 -15.64 24.98
N TRP A 562 -47.06 -15.67 26.31
CA TRP A 562 -48.08 -16.03 27.28
C TRP A 562 -48.67 -14.75 27.88
N ASN A 563 -49.94 -14.44 27.55
CA ASN A 563 -50.68 -13.40 28.21
C ASN A 563 -51.17 -13.92 29.56
N LEU A 564 -50.55 -13.43 30.63
CA LEU A 564 -50.78 -13.94 31.98
C LEU A 564 -52.17 -13.56 32.52
N SER A 565 -52.71 -12.40 32.13
CA SER A 565 -54.04 -11.97 32.56
C SER A 565 -55.19 -12.75 31.96
N LYS A 566 -55.06 -13.08 30.65
CA LYS A 566 -56.05 -13.82 29.89
C LYS A 566 -55.80 -15.32 29.89
N ASN A 567 -54.67 -15.74 30.41
CA ASN A 567 -54.17 -17.12 30.30
C ASN A 567 -54.17 -17.66 28.85
N ALA A 568 -53.80 -16.78 27.89
CA ALA A 568 -53.81 -17.07 26.47
C ALA A 568 -52.40 -17.17 25.91
N LEU A 569 -52.15 -18.12 25.01
CA LEU A 569 -50.90 -18.31 24.34
C LEU A 569 -51.04 -17.80 22.89
N GLN A 570 -50.06 -17.02 22.45
CA GLN A 570 -49.91 -16.55 21.09
C GLN A 570 -48.56 -17.03 20.54
N ARG A 571 -48.56 -17.84 19.49
CA ARG A 571 -47.31 -18.16 18.80
C ARG A 571 -46.85 -16.96 17.98
N VAL A 572 -45.56 -16.72 18.02
CA VAL A 572 -44.87 -15.76 17.16
C VAL A 572 -44.22 -16.52 16.02
N ASP A 573 -44.38 -16.02 14.82
CA ASP A 573 -43.81 -16.65 13.62
C ASP A 573 -42.31 -16.39 13.58
N TYR A 574 -41.52 -17.37 13.98
CA TYR A 574 -40.05 -17.35 13.99
C TYR A 574 -39.57 -18.29 12.86
N PRO A 575 -38.42 -17.97 12.20
CA PRO A 575 -37.86 -18.86 11.20
C PRO A 575 -37.79 -20.32 11.71
N GLN A 576 -38.44 -21.23 10.99
CA GLN A 576 -38.58 -22.63 11.39
C GLN A 576 -37.24 -23.27 11.71
N GLY A 577 -37.17 -24.04 12.78
CA GLY A 577 -36.01 -24.74 13.26
C GLY A 577 -36.18 -26.25 13.25
N GLY A 578 -35.09 -26.97 13.05
CA GLY A 578 -35.01 -28.42 13.18
C GLY A 578 -34.88 -28.88 14.65
N GLN A 579 -34.66 -30.17 14.85
CA GLN A 579 -34.50 -30.75 16.21
C GLN A 579 -33.34 -30.12 17.03
N ASN A 580 -32.34 -29.58 16.36
CA ASN A 580 -31.16 -29.00 16.97
C ASN A 580 -31.11 -27.47 16.86
N ASP A 581 -32.26 -26.83 16.61
CA ASP A 581 -32.34 -25.39 16.55
C ASP A 581 -32.93 -24.83 17.86
N TYR A 582 -32.36 -23.71 18.30
CA TYR A 582 -32.62 -23.14 19.60
C TYR A 582 -32.61 -21.62 19.53
N ILE A 583 -33.61 -20.97 20.07
CA ILE A 583 -33.52 -19.57 20.49
C ILE A 583 -32.90 -19.58 21.89
N PHE A 584 -31.66 -19.07 21.99
CA PHE A 584 -30.89 -19.15 23.23
C PHE A 584 -31.12 -17.99 24.18
N SER A 585 -31.43 -16.81 23.64
CA SER A 585 -31.50 -15.59 24.45
C SER A 585 -32.54 -14.65 23.91
N MET A 586 -33.20 -13.97 24.82
CA MET A 586 -34.08 -12.84 24.56
C MET A 586 -33.80 -11.73 25.55
N ASP A 587 -33.94 -10.48 25.10
CA ASP A 587 -33.90 -9.33 25.98
C ASP A 587 -34.78 -8.17 25.49
N THR A 588 -35.23 -7.34 26.42
CA THR A 588 -36.07 -6.17 26.17
C THR A 588 -35.42 -4.91 26.75
N ALA A 589 -35.65 -3.76 26.12
CA ALA A 589 -35.21 -2.49 26.64
C ALA A 589 -36.19 -1.96 27.69
N GLN A 590 -35.73 -1.58 28.85
CA GLN A 590 -36.58 -1.12 29.95
C GLN A 590 -37.48 0.10 29.59
N LEU A 591 -36.90 1.06 28.85
CA LEU A 591 -37.64 2.26 28.41
C LEU A 591 -38.43 2.05 27.10
N LYS A 592 -38.23 0.94 26.43
CA LYS A 592 -38.95 0.51 25.23
C LYS A 592 -39.42 -0.95 25.39
N PRO A 593 -40.35 -1.23 26.29
CA PRO A 593 -40.69 -2.60 26.71
C PRO A 593 -41.32 -3.44 25.60
N TYR A 594 -41.69 -2.86 24.47
CA TYR A 594 -42.13 -3.59 23.27
C TYR A 594 -40.99 -3.89 22.29
N LEU A 595 -39.77 -3.35 22.48
CA LEU A 595 -38.60 -3.70 21.70
C LEU A 595 -37.98 -4.97 22.26
N LEU A 596 -38.06 -6.06 21.53
CA LEU A 596 -37.50 -7.35 21.91
C LEU A 596 -36.40 -7.75 20.95
N ALA A 597 -35.28 -8.23 21.49
CA ALA A 597 -34.22 -8.88 20.73
C ALA A 597 -34.25 -10.39 20.98
N THR A 598 -33.99 -11.18 19.94
CA THR A 598 -33.83 -12.63 20.04
C THR A 598 -32.53 -13.07 19.35
N ALA A 599 -31.90 -14.14 19.86
CA ALA A 599 -30.72 -14.74 19.28
C ALA A 599 -30.82 -16.26 19.22
N ASP A 600 -30.35 -16.85 18.13
CA ASP A 600 -30.45 -18.30 17.87
C ASP A 600 -29.11 -18.98 17.53
N ASN A 601 -29.18 -20.30 17.44
CA ASN A 601 -28.01 -21.11 17.11
C ASN A 601 -27.65 -21.13 15.61
N GLN A 602 -28.47 -20.52 14.76
CA GLN A 602 -28.16 -20.28 13.34
C GLN A 602 -27.39 -18.96 13.14
N GLY A 603 -27.05 -18.28 14.24
CA GLY A 603 -26.34 -17.01 14.22
C GLY A 603 -27.22 -15.82 13.92
N ARG A 604 -28.55 -15.98 13.91
CA ARG A 604 -29.47 -14.88 13.66
C ARG A 604 -29.72 -14.07 14.91
N ILE A 605 -29.74 -12.75 14.75
CA ILE A 605 -30.26 -11.81 15.72
C ILE A 605 -31.44 -11.13 15.07
N ILE A 606 -32.58 -11.10 15.77
CA ILE A 606 -33.81 -10.50 15.27
C ILE A 606 -34.33 -9.51 16.26
N LEU A 607 -34.68 -8.31 15.80
CA LEU A 607 -35.33 -7.26 16.57
C LEU A 607 -36.80 -7.19 16.19
N TRP A 608 -37.66 -7.12 17.20
CA TRP A 608 -39.12 -7.15 17.09
C TRP A 608 -39.75 -5.91 17.67
N ASP A 609 -40.76 -5.36 17.00
CA ASP A 609 -41.71 -4.42 17.57
C ASP A 609 -42.97 -5.19 18.00
N MET A 610 -42.97 -5.62 19.26
CA MET A 610 -44.06 -6.41 19.82
C MET A 610 -45.33 -5.61 20.04
N GLN A 611 -45.30 -4.27 19.94
CA GLN A 611 -46.50 -3.42 20.10
C GLN A 611 -47.54 -3.71 19.00
N LYS A 612 -47.06 -4.00 17.76
CA LYS A 612 -47.94 -4.29 16.63
C LYS A 612 -48.82 -5.50 16.90
N CYS A 613 -48.28 -6.59 17.41
CA CYS A 613 -49.02 -7.81 17.63
C CYS A 613 -49.74 -7.85 18.97
N LEU A 614 -49.15 -7.34 20.04
CA LEU A 614 -49.75 -7.42 21.37
C LEU A 614 -50.84 -6.36 21.64
N VAL A 615 -50.72 -5.20 21.00
CA VAL A 615 -51.68 -4.09 21.20
C VAL A 615 -52.62 -3.89 20.01
N ARG A 616 -52.09 -4.04 18.78
CA ARG A 616 -52.82 -3.76 17.54
C ARG A 616 -53.44 -4.99 16.85
N ASN A 617 -53.23 -6.17 17.41
CA ASN A 617 -53.67 -7.46 16.83
C ASN A 617 -53.20 -7.71 15.37
N GLN A 618 -52.04 -7.18 15.02
CA GLN A 618 -51.38 -7.42 13.74
C GLN A 618 -50.42 -8.61 13.86
N PRO A 619 -49.88 -9.18 12.78
CA PRO A 619 -48.81 -10.18 12.85
C PRO A 619 -47.58 -9.63 13.58
N CYS A 620 -46.91 -10.45 14.37
CA CYS A 620 -45.63 -10.12 14.96
C CYS A 620 -44.57 -10.20 13.86
N GLU A 621 -44.14 -9.05 13.36
CA GLU A 621 -43.13 -8.96 12.30
C GLU A 621 -41.80 -8.42 12.85
N PRO A 622 -40.66 -8.95 12.38
CA PRO A 622 -39.37 -8.41 12.73
C PRO A 622 -39.17 -7.00 12.17
N ILE A 623 -38.54 -6.10 12.93
CA ILE A 623 -38.14 -4.78 12.46
C ILE A 623 -36.77 -4.78 11.79
N ASP A 624 -35.88 -5.67 12.24
CA ASP A 624 -34.56 -5.89 11.65
C ASP A 624 -34.08 -7.31 11.96
N GLN A 625 -33.32 -7.91 11.05
CA GLN A 625 -32.71 -9.22 11.26
C GLN A 625 -31.40 -9.38 10.51
N TRP A 626 -30.47 -10.12 11.08
CA TRP A 626 -29.19 -10.44 10.44
C TRP A 626 -28.56 -11.70 11.01
N SER A 627 -27.65 -12.34 10.23
CA SER A 627 -26.95 -13.57 10.61
C SER A 627 -25.42 -13.50 10.44
N ASN A 628 -24.91 -12.41 9.86
CA ASN A 628 -23.49 -12.28 9.52
C ASN A 628 -22.61 -11.73 10.65
N GLY A 629 -23.19 -11.30 11.76
CA GLY A 629 -22.49 -10.66 12.86
C GLY A 629 -21.47 -11.55 13.57
N HIS A 630 -21.80 -12.83 13.71
CA HIS A 630 -20.98 -13.85 14.34
C HIS A 630 -20.47 -14.91 13.34
N SER A 631 -20.23 -14.49 12.08
CA SER A 631 -19.72 -15.37 11.02
C SER A 631 -20.54 -16.66 10.83
N GLY A 632 -21.86 -16.57 11.00
CA GLY A 632 -22.78 -17.70 10.89
C GLY A 632 -22.67 -18.72 12.04
N LYS A 633 -21.95 -18.38 13.12
CA LYS A 633 -21.88 -19.22 14.33
C LYS A 633 -23.00 -18.85 15.29
N PRO A 634 -23.43 -19.79 16.17
CA PRO A 634 -24.46 -19.55 17.18
C PRO A 634 -24.25 -18.27 17.97
N VAL A 635 -25.30 -17.48 18.16
CA VAL A 635 -25.34 -16.36 19.09
C VAL A 635 -25.99 -16.82 20.38
N ARG A 636 -25.20 -16.87 21.47
CA ARG A 636 -25.62 -17.42 22.75
C ARG A 636 -26.40 -16.45 23.61
N SER A 637 -26.03 -15.17 23.53
CA SER A 637 -26.60 -14.15 24.37
C SER A 637 -26.71 -12.84 23.64
N VAL A 638 -27.84 -12.15 23.87
CA VAL A 638 -28.08 -10.75 23.49
C VAL A 638 -28.56 -9.98 24.69
N ALA A 639 -28.19 -8.71 24.79
CA ALA A 639 -28.63 -7.79 25.81
C ALA A 639 -28.87 -6.42 25.18
N LEU A 640 -30.02 -5.81 25.51
CA LEU A 640 -30.41 -4.45 25.09
C LEU A 640 -30.09 -3.45 26.19
N SER A 641 -29.56 -2.30 25.83
CA SER A 641 -29.44 -1.20 26.79
C SER A 641 -30.84 -0.72 27.25
N ASN A 642 -30.90 -0.12 28.42
CA ASN A 642 -32.16 0.31 29.03
C ASN A 642 -33.02 1.22 28.11
N GLY A 643 -32.40 2.12 27.37
CA GLY A 643 -33.08 2.98 26.39
C GLY A 643 -33.32 2.33 25.03
N GLY A 644 -32.76 1.14 24.79
CA GLY A 644 -32.89 0.44 23.51
C GLY A 644 -32.12 1.12 22.39
N CYS A 645 -31.00 1.77 22.70
CA CYS A 645 -30.12 2.41 21.73
C CYS A 645 -28.93 1.52 21.34
N TYR A 646 -28.65 0.51 22.12
CA TYR A 646 -27.55 -0.44 21.88
C TYR A 646 -28.00 -1.87 22.15
N LEU A 647 -27.52 -2.77 21.32
CA LEU A 647 -27.57 -4.20 21.53
C LEU A 647 -26.15 -4.74 21.66
N ALA A 648 -25.88 -5.52 22.67
CA ALA A 648 -24.68 -6.33 22.78
C ALA A 648 -24.97 -7.79 22.42
N SER A 649 -24.03 -8.48 21.77
CA SER A 649 -24.19 -9.90 21.46
C SER A 649 -22.90 -10.68 21.62
N GLY A 650 -23.00 -11.94 22.04
CA GLY A 650 -21.90 -12.88 22.16
C GLY A 650 -22.26 -14.25 21.60
N GLY A 651 -21.27 -14.91 21.00
CA GLY A 651 -21.51 -16.16 20.32
C GLY A 651 -20.37 -17.16 20.35
N ASP A 652 -20.56 -18.26 19.63
CA ASP A 652 -19.63 -19.39 19.55
C ASP A 652 -18.35 -19.05 18.75
N ASP A 653 -18.31 -17.91 18.07
CA ASP A 653 -17.11 -17.39 17.42
C ASP A 653 -16.13 -16.71 18.38
N GLY A 654 -16.47 -16.66 19.66
CA GLY A 654 -15.69 -15.99 20.68
C GLY A 654 -15.58 -14.47 20.52
N ARG A 655 -16.52 -13.84 19.81
CA ARG A 655 -16.59 -12.39 19.64
C ARG A 655 -17.69 -11.79 20.49
N MET A 656 -17.42 -10.59 20.96
CA MET A 656 -18.38 -9.70 21.60
C MET A 656 -18.63 -8.54 20.65
N MET A 657 -19.87 -8.35 20.26
CA MET A 657 -20.28 -7.33 19.27
C MET A 657 -21.22 -6.31 19.92
N LEU A 658 -21.11 -5.07 19.49
CA LEU A 658 -22.02 -3.97 19.82
C LEU A 658 -22.70 -3.49 18.56
N TRP A 659 -24.02 -3.37 18.64
CA TRP A 659 -24.90 -2.92 17.57
C TRP A 659 -25.62 -1.66 18.00
N PRO A 660 -25.20 -0.49 17.53
CA PRO A 660 -25.95 0.74 17.73
C PRO A 660 -27.27 0.68 16.98
N LEU A 661 -28.35 1.07 17.67
CA LEU A 661 -29.70 1.03 17.14
C LEU A 661 -30.24 2.46 16.92
N THR A 662 -31.14 2.59 15.96
CA THR A 662 -31.93 3.82 15.75
C THR A 662 -33.05 3.94 16.77
N ARG A 663 -33.73 5.05 16.76
CA ARG A 663 -34.92 5.28 17.64
C ARG A 663 -36.01 4.24 17.39
N GLU A 664 -36.17 3.78 16.15
CA GLU A 664 -37.15 2.77 15.70
C GLU A 664 -36.74 1.35 16.04
N GLY A 665 -35.55 1.14 16.62
CA GLY A 665 -35.06 -0.19 16.99
C GLY A 665 -34.40 -0.96 15.83
N ARG A 666 -33.94 -0.29 14.77
CA ARG A 666 -33.16 -0.92 13.67
C ARG A 666 -31.67 -0.66 13.90
N ARG A 667 -30.81 -1.51 13.31
CA ARG A 667 -29.36 -1.20 13.29
C ARG A 667 -29.12 0.13 12.59
N ALA A 668 -28.24 0.94 13.15
CA ALA A 668 -27.81 2.17 12.51
C ALA A 668 -27.03 1.86 11.22
N GLU A 669 -27.32 2.53 10.11
CA GLU A 669 -26.73 2.27 8.79
C GLU A 669 -25.19 2.29 8.81
N GLN A 670 -24.61 3.21 9.59
CA GLN A 670 -23.15 3.32 9.74
C GLN A 670 -22.52 2.12 10.45
N PHE A 671 -23.32 1.30 11.16
CA PHE A 671 -22.89 0.15 11.94
C PHE A 671 -23.62 -1.13 11.57
N ILE A 672 -24.00 -1.28 10.32
CA ILE A 672 -24.75 -2.44 9.82
C ILE A 672 -24.02 -3.78 10.04
N THR A 673 -22.68 -3.75 10.10
CA THR A 673 -21.81 -4.91 10.40
C THR A 673 -21.52 -5.07 11.90
N GLY A 674 -21.98 -4.15 12.73
CA GLY A 674 -21.66 -4.08 14.15
C GLY A 674 -20.22 -3.66 14.45
N LYS A 675 -19.97 -3.32 15.70
CA LYS A 675 -18.64 -2.99 16.21
C LYS A 675 -18.15 -4.13 17.11
N ARG A 676 -17.03 -4.77 16.76
CA ARG A 676 -16.42 -5.75 17.65
C ARG A 676 -15.76 -5.04 18.83
N ILE A 677 -16.14 -5.42 20.07
CA ILE A 677 -15.67 -4.81 21.30
C ILE A 677 -14.65 -5.70 22.01
N GLY A 678 -14.82 -7.02 21.89
CA GLY A 678 -13.96 -7.95 22.57
C GLY A 678 -13.89 -9.32 21.90
N ARG A 679 -12.98 -10.13 22.44
CA ARG A 679 -12.78 -11.52 22.04
C ARG A 679 -12.39 -12.35 23.27
N SER A 680 -12.88 -13.59 23.33
CA SER A 680 -12.46 -14.56 24.34
C SER A 680 -11.08 -15.14 24.02
N PHE A 681 -10.46 -15.73 25.02
CA PHE A 681 -9.21 -16.46 24.81
C PHE A 681 -9.46 -17.72 23.96
N ASN A 682 -8.60 -17.97 22.98
CA ASN A 682 -8.71 -19.07 22.03
C ASN A 682 -10.07 -19.18 21.32
N ASN A 683 -10.78 -18.07 21.14
CA ASN A 683 -12.11 -18.01 20.52
C ASN A 683 -13.14 -18.93 21.20
N LYS A 684 -13.03 -19.11 22.49
CA LYS A 684 -14.03 -19.84 23.27
C LYS A 684 -15.35 -19.07 23.24
N LYS A 685 -16.47 -19.77 23.25
CA LYS A 685 -17.80 -19.16 23.15
C LYS A 685 -18.10 -18.24 24.33
N PHE A 686 -18.82 -17.16 24.07
CA PHE A 686 -19.48 -16.36 25.09
C PHE A 686 -20.85 -16.94 25.36
N ASN A 687 -21.13 -17.29 26.64
CA ASN A 687 -22.40 -17.87 27.05
C ASN A 687 -23.40 -16.80 27.46
N SER A 688 -22.93 -15.72 28.09
CA SER A 688 -23.79 -14.65 28.60
C SER A 688 -23.13 -13.30 28.36
N ILE A 689 -23.95 -12.33 28.01
CA ILE A 689 -23.62 -10.91 27.89
C ILE A 689 -24.68 -10.09 28.59
N ASP A 690 -24.25 -9.03 29.25
CA ASP A 690 -25.12 -8.00 29.78
C ASP A 690 -24.56 -6.62 29.44
N ILE A 691 -25.44 -5.63 29.27
CA ILE A 691 -25.10 -4.26 28.86
C ILE A 691 -25.78 -3.22 29.74
N ASN A 692 -25.02 -2.23 30.15
CA ASN A 692 -25.61 -1.04 30.78
C ASN A 692 -24.93 0.23 30.24
N VAL A 693 -25.69 1.32 30.22
CA VAL A 693 -25.21 2.62 29.75
C VAL A 693 -25.30 3.60 30.93
N LEU A 694 -24.14 4.11 31.33
CA LEU A 694 -24.01 5.07 32.41
C LEU A 694 -23.28 6.32 31.92
N ASN A 695 -23.93 7.46 32.06
CA ASN A 695 -23.37 8.72 31.57
C ASN A 695 -22.97 8.64 30.08
N ASP A 696 -21.70 8.85 29.77
CA ASP A 696 -21.15 8.83 28.42
C ASP A 696 -20.50 7.50 28.04
N ASP A 697 -20.64 6.46 28.85
CA ASP A 697 -19.98 5.18 28.63
C ASP A 697 -20.97 4.00 28.56
N ILE A 698 -20.66 3.07 27.71
CA ILE A 698 -21.33 1.77 27.58
C ILE A 698 -20.46 0.74 28.28
N TYR A 699 -21.04 0.05 29.23
CA TYR A 699 -20.43 -1.06 29.97
C TYR A 699 -21.03 -2.38 29.48
N ILE A 700 -20.19 -3.35 29.18
CA ILE A 700 -20.62 -4.67 28.72
C ILE A 700 -19.88 -5.72 29.55
N ALA A 701 -20.65 -6.50 30.29
CA ALA A 701 -20.15 -7.68 30.99
C ALA A 701 -20.33 -8.93 30.14
N SER A 702 -19.42 -9.87 30.28
CA SER A 702 -19.49 -11.16 29.55
C SER A 702 -18.88 -12.30 30.33
N GLY A 703 -19.52 -13.46 30.23
CA GLY A 703 -19.03 -14.74 30.71
C GLY A 703 -18.79 -15.71 29.56
N SER A 704 -17.72 -16.48 29.62
CA SER A 704 -17.32 -17.35 28.52
C SER A 704 -16.76 -18.70 29.00
N ASP A 705 -16.65 -19.65 28.05
CA ASP A 705 -16.07 -20.98 28.29
C ASP A 705 -14.56 -20.94 28.58
N ASP A 706 -13.92 -19.80 28.49
CA ASP A 706 -12.53 -19.65 28.90
C ASP A 706 -12.38 -19.30 30.38
N THR A 707 -13.44 -19.53 31.16
CA THR A 707 -13.54 -19.32 32.62
C THR A 707 -13.50 -17.86 33.07
N GLN A 708 -13.38 -16.91 32.11
CA GLN A 708 -13.17 -15.52 32.45
C GLN A 708 -14.47 -14.68 32.36
N VAL A 709 -14.61 -13.83 33.36
CA VAL A 709 -15.53 -12.70 33.33
C VAL A 709 -14.78 -11.48 32.79
N ARG A 710 -15.40 -10.76 31.87
CA ARG A 710 -14.83 -9.54 31.28
C ARG A 710 -15.83 -8.41 31.33
N VAL A 711 -15.36 -7.25 31.71
CA VAL A 711 -16.11 -6.01 31.56
C VAL A 711 -15.37 -5.12 30.57
N LYS A 712 -16.08 -4.64 29.56
CA LYS A 712 -15.58 -3.70 28.56
C LYS A 712 -16.31 -2.38 28.70
N ARG A 713 -15.54 -1.29 28.59
CA ARG A 713 -16.02 0.07 28.59
C ARG A 713 -15.76 0.67 27.20
N THR A 714 -16.75 1.29 26.60
CA THR A 714 -16.62 2.01 25.34
C THR A 714 -17.43 3.30 25.41
N PRO A 715 -16.94 4.43 24.88
CA PRO A 715 -17.69 5.67 24.91
C PRO A 715 -18.96 5.53 24.06
N ARG A 716 -19.99 6.28 24.46
CA ARG A 716 -21.21 6.42 23.67
C ARG A 716 -20.89 6.90 22.26
N LEU A 717 -21.56 6.32 21.29
CA LEU A 717 -21.47 6.74 19.90
C LEU A 717 -22.44 7.92 19.68
N GLN A 718 -21.89 9.13 19.62
CA GLN A 718 -22.66 10.35 19.39
C GLN A 718 -23.31 10.36 18.00
N ARG A 719 -24.54 10.91 17.87
CA ARG A 719 -25.30 11.17 16.64
C ARG A 719 -26.11 10.02 16.03
N LEU A 720 -26.61 9.08 16.81
CA LEU A 720 -27.46 8.00 16.29
C LEU A 720 -28.98 8.30 16.32
N GLY A 721 -29.38 9.46 16.74
CA GLY A 721 -30.81 9.82 16.90
C GLY A 721 -31.55 9.07 18.02
N CYS A 722 -30.80 8.30 18.82
CA CYS A 722 -31.26 7.52 19.96
C CYS A 722 -30.53 8.06 21.22
N ASP A 723 -30.84 9.30 21.64
CA ASP A 723 -30.01 10.04 22.60
C ASP A 723 -30.46 9.91 24.06
N ARG A 724 -31.37 8.99 24.37
CA ARG A 724 -31.87 8.82 25.74
C ARG A 724 -31.76 7.36 26.20
N ASP A 725 -30.56 6.99 26.63
CA ASP A 725 -30.32 5.89 27.56
C ASP A 725 -30.05 6.45 28.95
#